data_2be32a899aaf23f40c67c560aeaccce1
#
_entry.id   2be32a899aaf23f40c67c560aeaccce1
#
_cell.length_a   1.000
_cell.length_b   1.000
_cell.length_c   1.000
_cell.angle_alpha   90.00
_cell.angle_beta   90.00
_cell.angle_gamma   90.00
#
_symmetry.space_group_name_H-M   'P 1'
#
loop_
_entity.id
_entity.type
_entity.pdbx_description
1 polymer ?
#
loop_
_entity_poly.entity_id
_entity_poly.type
_entity_poly.pdbx_seq_one_letter_code
_entity_poly.pdbx_strand_id
1 'polypeptide(L)'
;MSLILTHEKTDFDAVASQLGAKKLYPAATALLPRHLNRNVMQFLNLHWDSLPFMRADDWRRRPIDSVILVDTQTLSNVRGLAPHPRVHVIDHHMDHLSKESWTYEVEPVGATTTLLVERIQTRGIVLAPEEATLMLLGIYEDTGGLTYDTTTVRDVRAAAVLLEHGAQLNVARRFLNVAFSDQQRRLYDELIRHVEWISHEDLEIALASADAPPEFNDEISSVAHRLRENLMPDGLFVLVQLGDGVQLVARSSVDEIDAGLVARHLGGGGHSRAAAAMIVGGRLPQVLQTIRIFLPHAVKPPLRVASLMSHGVQTVPASTTVTEVAALMQRHGHEGFPVVDTHNGRTVGLITRRAVDRAINHDMGNQPVSRYMRAGSVYVYPSDSVLRVQELMETEAWGQIPVVAEEGDDPPEDRPPIGIVTRTDLLSALFKSPPELPDTDMRERLSSIFSPEFWSLVRVAGETAGQMQMPIYFVGGLVRDLLLDKQPVDIDIVVEGDAIELAEGLRRRFGGDVHSHDRFGTAKWSPGADSYAAILQEAGDSPTATSAVSRNTERIPAPPHIDFVTARKEFYKRPTALPDVEPGSIKLDLHRRDFTINTLAIRLDGDYLGQLLDFYGGRRDLRRGIIRVLHSLSFIDDPTRILRAVRLEQRLSFTIEENTAELIDDALPLLDRVSGERIRSEIELSLREADPVKVMERLDELGVMAQLHPQLCWNPETIPIFKRIPEYAGDSLWGDIYHSSPVVFYYFAAWLAPFSRSVREVVAGRLRVRKSTLDDLLDLDQLQSGLGALPPDGPPSRVVAVLEPLALRALLTARMIDMGEPVNGWLERYVSEWRHVRTVITGDDLRAAGLPPGPAYTRILKRLLAARLDGEISDQSEERALFESLVANETA
;
A
#
# COMPACT_ATOMS: atom_id res chain seq x y z
N MET A 1 31.22 -24.56 -35.87
CA MET A 1 29.93 -24.45 -36.57
C MET A 1 28.85 -24.20 -35.55
N SER A 2 27.83 -23.38 -35.94
CA SER A 2 26.72 -23.08 -35.01
C SER A 2 25.42 -23.75 -35.43
N LEU A 3 24.69 -24.34 -34.50
CA LEU A 3 23.35 -24.90 -34.72
C LEU A 3 22.29 -24.10 -33.95
N ILE A 4 21.06 -24.05 -34.49
CA ILE A 4 19.86 -23.58 -33.81
C ILE A 4 19.02 -24.81 -33.52
N LEU A 5 18.72 -25.04 -32.23
CA LEU A 5 18.00 -26.21 -31.75
C LEU A 5 16.83 -25.75 -30.90
N THR A 6 15.79 -26.62 -30.83
CA THR A 6 14.63 -26.47 -29.93
C THR A 6 14.32 -27.83 -29.29
N HIS A 7 13.17 -27.91 -28.59
CA HIS A 7 12.72 -29.15 -27.92
C HIS A 7 12.13 -30.20 -28.89
N GLU A 8 12.12 -31.43 -28.47
CA GLU A 8 11.39 -32.53 -29.15
C GLU A 8 9.88 -32.29 -29.03
N LYS A 9 9.08 -32.87 -29.94
CA LYS A 9 7.62 -32.63 -30.08
C LYS A 9 7.29 -31.16 -30.34
N THR A 10 7.97 -30.63 -31.30
CA THR A 10 8.05 -29.19 -31.62
C THR A 10 6.71 -28.65 -32.14
N ASP A 11 6.22 -27.60 -31.52
CA ASP A 11 5.06 -26.81 -31.88
C ASP A 11 5.40 -25.61 -32.78
N PHE A 12 4.45 -24.74 -33.04
CA PHE A 12 4.68 -23.58 -33.91
C PHE A 12 5.59 -22.54 -33.27
N ASP A 13 5.54 -22.30 -31.94
CA ASP A 13 6.44 -21.31 -31.34
C ASP A 13 7.90 -21.76 -31.42
N ALA A 14 8.17 -23.02 -31.18
CA ALA A 14 9.51 -23.58 -31.29
C ALA A 14 10.07 -23.49 -32.70
N VAL A 15 9.31 -23.83 -33.78
CA VAL A 15 9.77 -23.76 -35.18
C VAL A 15 9.87 -22.31 -35.66
N ALA A 16 8.90 -21.46 -35.28
CA ALA A 16 8.93 -20.03 -35.58
C ALA A 16 10.15 -19.35 -34.94
N SER A 17 10.46 -19.74 -33.72
CA SER A 17 11.64 -19.28 -32.99
C SER A 17 12.94 -19.76 -33.66
N GLN A 18 12.98 -21.00 -34.16
CA GLN A 18 14.13 -21.43 -34.98
C GLN A 18 14.28 -20.60 -36.28
N LEU A 19 13.19 -20.26 -36.99
CA LEU A 19 13.21 -19.36 -38.13
C LEU A 19 13.71 -17.96 -37.74
N GLY A 20 13.16 -17.37 -36.69
CA GLY A 20 13.59 -16.04 -36.19
C GLY A 20 15.08 -16.01 -35.85
N ALA A 21 15.57 -17.02 -35.14
CA ALA A 21 16.98 -17.15 -34.82
C ALA A 21 17.83 -17.35 -36.09
N LYS A 22 17.34 -18.10 -37.10
CA LYS A 22 18.05 -18.25 -38.38
C LYS A 22 18.16 -16.93 -39.13
N LYS A 23 17.15 -16.08 -39.10
CA LYS A 23 17.20 -14.73 -39.69
C LYS A 23 18.22 -13.83 -39.00
N LEU A 24 18.30 -13.92 -37.67
CA LEU A 24 19.26 -13.13 -36.87
C LEU A 24 20.70 -13.65 -36.95
N TYR A 25 20.86 -14.97 -37.13
CA TYR A 25 22.14 -15.66 -37.20
C TYR A 25 22.27 -16.47 -38.53
N PRO A 26 22.44 -15.81 -39.68
CA PRO A 26 22.40 -16.47 -40.98
C PRO A 26 23.45 -17.58 -41.17
N ALA A 27 24.57 -17.52 -40.48
CA ALA A 27 25.60 -18.54 -40.50
C ALA A 27 25.29 -19.82 -39.72
N ALA A 28 24.32 -19.78 -38.79
CA ALA A 28 23.88 -20.94 -38.03
C ALA A 28 22.92 -21.80 -38.87
N THR A 29 22.89 -23.09 -38.61
CA THR A 29 21.95 -24.05 -39.28
C THR A 29 20.77 -24.32 -38.31
N ALA A 30 19.54 -24.07 -38.77
CA ALA A 30 18.31 -24.45 -38.07
C ALA A 30 18.00 -25.93 -38.32
N LEU A 31 18.26 -26.77 -37.33
CA LEU A 31 18.08 -28.21 -37.41
C LEU A 31 16.76 -28.61 -36.73
N LEU A 32 15.81 -29.08 -37.53
CA LEU A 32 14.52 -29.55 -36.99
C LEU A 32 14.70 -30.85 -36.20
N PRO A 33 13.97 -31.01 -35.06
CA PRO A 33 13.90 -32.26 -34.34
C PRO A 33 13.27 -33.38 -35.16
N ARG A 34 13.37 -34.62 -34.66
CA ARG A 34 12.78 -35.76 -35.35
C ARG A 34 11.27 -35.85 -35.24
N HIS A 35 10.74 -35.34 -34.12
CA HIS A 35 9.32 -35.37 -33.84
C HIS A 35 8.75 -33.94 -33.86
N LEU A 36 7.91 -33.66 -34.83
CA LEU A 36 7.17 -32.42 -35.01
C LEU A 36 5.69 -32.69 -34.80
N ASN A 37 4.99 -31.74 -34.25
CA ASN A 37 3.55 -31.78 -34.18
C ASN A 37 2.94 -31.88 -35.59
N ARG A 38 1.80 -32.53 -35.72
CA ARG A 38 1.19 -32.80 -37.00
C ARG A 38 0.88 -31.54 -37.82
N ASN A 39 0.33 -30.54 -37.19
CA ASN A 39 0.03 -29.22 -37.79
C ASN A 39 1.27 -28.52 -38.28
N VAL A 40 2.34 -28.54 -37.52
CA VAL A 40 3.66 -28.02 -37.89
C VAL A 40 4.23 -28.74 -39.09
N MET A 41 4.22 -30.07 -39.09
CA MET A 41 4.69 -30.89 -40.21
C MET A 41 3.90 -30.62 -41.50
N GLN A 42 2.56 -30.47 -41.39
CA GLN A 42 1.73 -30.10 -42.56
C GLN A 42 2.08 -28.74 -43.13
N PHE A 43 2.32 -27.72 -42.28
CA PHE A 43 2.72 -26.37 -42.69
C PHE A 43 4.10 -26.43 -43.38
N LEU A 44 5.09 -27.08 -42.76
CA LEU A 44 6.43 -27.20 -43.29
C LEU A 44 6.48 -27.94 -44.64
N ASN A 45 5.69 -29.00 -44.77
CA ASN A 45 5.63 -29.74 -46.04
C ASN A 45 5.04 -28.90 -47.20
N LEU A 46 4.13 -27.98 -46.94
CA LEU A 46 3.57 -27.07 -47.93
C LEU A 46 4.52 -25.96 -48.32
N HIS A 47 5.40 -25.50 -47.39
CA HIS A 47 6.28 -24.37 -47.58
C HIS A 47 7.76 -24.74 -47.51
N TRP A 48 8.10 -26.06 -47.72
CA TRP A 48 9.46 -26.57 -47.50
C TRP A 48 10.51 -25.84 -48.29
N ASP A 49 10.25 -25.56 -49.56
CA ASP A 49 11.22 -24.95 -50.49
C ASP A 49 11.49 -23.46 -50.19
N SER A 50 10.61 -22.80 -49.43
CA SER A 50 10.72 -21.40 -49.07
C SER A 50 11.30 -21.17 -47.65
N LEU A 51 11.47 -22.22 -46.87
CA LEU A 51 11.91 -22.11 -45.47
C LEU A 51 13.32 -22.67 -45.26
N PRO A 52 14.18 -22.04 -44.45
CA PRO A 52 15.61 -22.34 -44.35
C PRO A 52 15.95 -23.43 -43.33
N PHE A 53 15.15 -24.49 -43.28
CA PHE A 53 15.35 -25.59 -42.32
C PHE A 53 16.12 -26.77 -42.87
N MET A 54 16.78 -27.52 -42.01
CA MET A 54 17.41 -28.79 -42.27
C MET A 54 16.74 -29.90 -41.47
N ARG A 55 16.41 -31.05 -42.08
CA ARG A 55 15.87 -32.23 -41.39
C ARG A 55 16.97 -32.94 -40.60
N ALA A 56 16.62 -33.54 -39.45
CA ALA A 56 17.54 -34.29 -38.59
C ALA A 56 18.21 -35.46 -39.37
N ASP A 57 17.52 -36.10 -40.32
CA ASP A 57 18.01 -37.22 -41.12
C ASP A 57 19.04 -36.77 -42.19
N ASP A 58 19.00 -35.53 -42.62
CA ASP A 58 19.95 -34.93 -43.55
C ASP A 58 21.23 -34.43 -42.87
N TRP A 59 21.21 -34.44 -41.49
CA TRP A 59 22.35 -33.98 -40.72
C TRP A 59 23.54 -34.96 -40.79
N ARG A 60 24.66 -34.50 -41.37
CA ARG A 60 25.91 -35.23 -41.34
C ARG A 60 26.79 -34.75 -40.17
N ARG A 61 27.50 -35.67 -39.51
CA ARG A 61 28.38 -35.38 -38.37
C ARG A 61 29.40 -34.30 -38.77
N ARG A 62 29.32 -33.13 -38.09
CA ARG A 62 30.28 -32.04 -38.23
C ARG A 62 30.60 -31.52 -36.81
N PRO A 63 31.80 -30.93 -36.57
CA PRO A 63 32.12 -30.32 -35.27
C PRO A 63 31.16 -29.16 -34.99
N ILE A 64 30.47 -29.18 -33.84
CA ILE A 64 29.57 -28.13 -33.37
C ILE A 64 30.20 -27.48 -32.16
N ASP A 65 30.57 -26.20 -32.25
CA ASP A 65 31.24 -25.43 -31.20
C ASP A 65 30.31 -24.49 -30.49
N SER A 66 29.15 -24.17 -31.10
CA SER A 66 28.17 -23.26 -30.54
C SER A 66 26.77 -23.69 -30.89
N VAL A 67 25.84 -23.49 -29.94
CA VAL A 67 24.42 -23.82 -30.07
C VAL A 67 23.59 -22.63 -29.64
N ILE A 68 22.54 -22.31 -30.39
CA ILE A 68 21.48 -21.37 -30.01
C ILE A 68 20.27 -22.24 -29.69
N LEU A 69 19.84 -22.23 -28.45
CA LEU A 69 18.63 -22.86 -28.01
C LEU A 69 17.48 -21.83 -28.07
N VAL A 70 16.40 -22.20 -28.69
CA VAL A 70 15.19 -21.37 -28.77
C VAL A 70 14.01 -22.15 -28.22
N ASP A 71 13.19 -21.51 -27.41
CA ASP A 71 12.01 -22.08 -26.81
C ASP A 71 12.30 -23.34 -25.98
N THR A 72 13.47 -23.41 -25.41
CA THR A 72 13.90 -24.49 -24.52
C THR A 72 15.20 -24.14 -23.82
N GLN A 73 15.37 -24.67 -22.60
CA GLN A 73 16.61 -24.55 -21.81
C GLN A 73 17.35 -25.89 -21.72
N THR A 74 16.89 -26.91 -22.48
CA THR A 74 17.46 -28.24 -22.47
C THR A 74 18.21 -28.52 -23.77
N LEU A 75 19.50 -28.83 -23.64
CA LEU A 75 20.34 -29.18 -24.81
C LEU A 75 20.17 -30.65 -25.19
N SER A 76 19.59 -30.89 -26.36
CA SER A 76 19.46 -32.20 -26.95
C SER A 76 20.80 -32.74 -27.45
N ASN A 77 21.02 -34.04 -27.36
CA ASN A 77 22.26 -34.68 -27.84
C ASN A 77 22.29 -34.78 -29.37
N VAL A 78 23.16 -34.00 -30.02
CA VAL A 78 23.33 -34.01 -31.47
C VAL A 78 24.69 -34.56 -31.83
N ARG A 79 24.76 -35.41 -32.86
CA ARG A 79 26.03 -36.01 -33.32
C ARG A 79 27.01 -34.93 -33.82
N GLY A 80 28.17 -34.85 -33.18
CA GLY A 80 29.20 -33.86 -33.48
C GLY A 80 29.30 -32.70 -32.50
N LEU A 81 28.47 -32.68 -31.48
CA LEU A 81 28.52 -31.68 -30.41
C LEU A 81 29.86 -31.76 -29.64
N ALA A 82 30.52 -30.61 -29.45
CA ALA A 82 31.71 -30.50 -28.63
C ALA A 82 31.40 -30.85 -27.16
N PRO A 83 32.36 -31.33 -26.34
CA PRO A 83 32.14 -31.60 -24.93
C PRO A 83 31.65 -30.39 -24.13
N HIS A 84 32.06 -29.18 -24.49
CA HIS A 84 31.73 -27.91 -23.87
C HIS A 84 31.38 -26.88 -24.97
N PRO A 85 30.18 -26.99 -25.60
CA PRO A 85 29.79 -26.02 -26.62
C PRO A 85 29.44 -24.70 -25.96
N ARG A 86 29.62 -23.59 -26.65
CA ARG A 86 29.05 -22.30 -26.26
C ARG A 86 27.54 -22.37 -26.49
N VAL A 87 26.73 -22.16 -25.46
CA VAL A 87 25.27 -22.22 -25.55
C VAL A 87 24.67 -20.85 -25.25
N HIS A 88 23.80 -20.41 -26.15
CA HIS A 88 23.00 -19.21 -26.01
C HIS A 88 21.53 -19.59 -26.02
N VAL A 89 20.80 -19.30 -24.97
CA VAL A 89 19.38 -19.63 -24.76
C VAL A 89 18.56 -18.38 -25.01
N ILE A 90 17.50 -18.49 -25.81
CA ILE A 90 16.46 -17.47 -26.04
C ILE A 90 15.13 -18.14 -25.73
N ASP A 91 14.45 -17.71 -24.67
CA ASP A 91 13.29 -18.42 -24.14
C ASP A 91 12.33 -17.45 -23.41
N HIS A 92 11.07 -17.85 -23.28
CA HIS A 92 10.07 -17.12 -22.49
C HIS A 92 9.70 -17.85 -21.18
N HIS A 93 10.13 -19.10 -21.01
CA HIS A 93 9.87 -19.89 -19.80
C HIS A 93 10.78 -19.42 -18.65
N MET A 94 10.18 -18.97 -17.54
CA MET A 94 10.90 -18.38 -16.39
C MET A 94 11.53 -19.40 -15.45
N ASP A 95 11.27 -20.70 -15.61
CA ASP A 95 11.82 -21.80 -14.80
C ASP A 95 13.28 -22.10 -15.23
N HIS A 96 14.24 -21.63 -14.44
CA HIS A 96 15.64 -21.67 -14.84
C HIS A 96 16.40 -22.91 -14.35
N LEU A 97 16.99 -23.65 -15.29
CA LEU A 97 18.16 -24.50 -15.04
C LEU A 97 19.42 -23.68 -15.39
N SER A 98 19.87 -22.79 -14.49
CA SER A 98 21.04 -21.95 -14.78
C SER A 98 22.34 -22.78 -14.76
N LYS A 99 23.04 -22.81 -15.91
CA LYS A 99 24.42 -23.30 -16.00
C LYS A 99 25.33 -22.09 -16.17
N GLU A 100 26.30 -21.91 -15.31
CA GLU A 100 27.20 -20.74 -15.29
C GLU A 100 27.95 -20.49 -16.63
N SER A 101 28.09 -21.53 -17.45
CA SER A 101 28.80 -21.45 -18.75
C SER A 101 27.90 -21.08 -19.94
N TRP A 102 26.58 -20.89 -19.73
CA TRP A 102 25.63 -20.57 -20.76
C TRP A 102 25.20 -19.11 -20.70
N THR A 103 24.82 -18.56 -21.86
CA THR A 103 24.24 -17.21 -21.95
C THR A 103 22.73 -17.34 -22.06
N TYR A 104 21.98 -16.60 -21.22
CA TYR A 104 20.53 -16.64 -21.18
C TYR A 104 19.93 -15.29 -21.58
N GLU A 105 18.94 -15.32 -22.42
CA GLU A 105 18.04 -14.23 -22.77
C GLU A 105 16.61 -14.75 -22.56
N VAL A 106 16.10 -14.61 -21.33
CA VAL A 106 14.79 -15.10 -20.92
C VAL A 106 13.98 -13.93 -20.41
N GLU A 107 12.82 -13.70 -21.02
CA GLU A 107 11.95 -12.59 -20.70
C GLU A 107 10.48 -13.02 -20.63
N PRO A 108 9.66 -12.46 -19.71
CA PRO A 108 8.25 -12.81 -19.54
C PRO A 108 7.40 -12.19 -20.66
N VAL A 109 7.24 -12.94 -21.75
CA VAL A 109 6.34 -12.64 -22.89
C VAL A 109 5.50 -13.87 -23.21
N GLY A 110 4.45 -13.72 -24.01
CA GLY A 110 3.54 -14.80 -24.34
C GLY A 110 4.12 -15.91 -25.22
N ALA A 111 5.15 -15.61 -26.02
CA ALA A 111 5.82 -16.54 -26.93
C ALA A 111 7.29 -16.18 -27.14
N THR A 112 8.17 -17.16 -27.26
CA THR A 112 9.60 -16.95 -27.60
C THR A 112 9.77 -16.24 -28.95
N THR A 113 8.89 -16.53 -29.91
CA THR A 113 8.85 -15.87 -31.22
C THR A 113 8.72 -14.35 -31.08
N THR A 114 8.05 -13.81 -30.10
CA THR A 114 7.90 -12.36 -29.85
C THR A 114 9.27 -11.69 -29.67
N LEU A 115 10.16 -12.26 -28.87
CA LEU A 115 11.51 -11.75 -28.63
C LEU A 115 12.33 -11.66 -29.94
N LEU A 116 12.13 -12.65 -30.80
CA LEU A 116 12.86 -12.74 -32.09
C LEU A 116 12.30 -11.75 -33.12
N VAL A 117 10.97 -11.53 -33.15
CA VAL A 117 10.32 -10.53 -34.01
C VAL A 117 10.81 -9.12 -33.66
N GLU A 118 10.87 -8.76 -32.39
CA GLU A 118 11.36 -7.45 -31.94
C GLU A 118 12.78 -7.18 -32.41
N ARG A 119 13.66 -8.20 -32.38
CA ARG A 119 15.04 -8.10 -32.86
C ARG A 119 15.13 -8.01 -34.37
N ILE A 120 14.30 -8.77 -35.09
CA ILE A 120 14.17 -8.72 -36.56
C ILE A 120 13.75 -7.31 -36.95
N GLN A 121 12.74 -6.74 -36.30
CA GLN A 121 12.29 -5.36 -36.52
C GLN A 121 13.41 -4.34 -36.25
N THR A 122 14.07 -4.46 -35.09
CA THR A 122 15.19 -3.56 -34.72
C THR A 122 16.34 -3.58 -35.74
N ARG A 123 16.59 -4.74 -36.35
CA ARG A 123 17.65 -4.89 -37.36
C ARG A 123 17.17 -4.60 -38.78
N GLY A 124 15.91 -4.26 -39.00
CA GLY A 124 15.34 -3.98 -40.34
C GLY A 124 15.35 -5.17 -41.28
N ILE A 125 15.27 -6.42 -40.75
CA ILE A 125 15.27 -7.65 -41.55
C ILE A 125 13.87 -7.86 -42.14
N VAL A 126 13.79 -8.02 -43.47
CA VAL A 126 12.53 -8.26 -44.17
C VAL A 126 12.20 -9.76 -44.12
N LEU A 127 10.95 -10.07 -43.79
CA LEU A 127 10.42 -11.41 -43.82
C LEU A 127 9.57 -11.62 -45.08
N ALA A 128 9.64 -12.83 -45.67
CA ALA A 128 8.67 -13.23 -46.67
C ALA A 128 7.30 -13.52 -46.04
N PRO A 129 6.18 -13.43 -46.77
CA PRO A 129 4.84 -13.67 -46.24
C PRO A 129 4.68 -15.05 -45.56
N GLU A 130 5.31 -16.10 -46.08
CA GLU A 130 5.30 -17.45 -45.53
C GLU A 130 6.06 -17.51 -44.17
N GLU A 131 7.19 -16.81 -44.10
CA GLU A 131 8.02 -16.69 -42.89
C GLU A 131 7.27 -15.89 -41.81
N ALA A 132 6.68 -14.76 -42.20
CA ALA A 132 5.84 -13.95 -41.31
C ALA A 132 4.61 -14.73 -40.81
N THR A 133 3.99 -15.55 -41.67
CA THR A 133 2.84 -16.39 -41.29
C THR A 133 3.26 -17.49 -40.33
N LEU A 134 4.45 -18.12 -40.52
CA LEU A 134 4.96 -19.10 -39.56
C LEU A 134 5.23 -18.46 -38.18
N MET A 135 5.83 -17.27 -38.17
CA MET A 135 6.10 -16.58 -36.92
C MET A 135 4.81 -16.11 -36.22
N LEU A 136 3.78 -15.71 -36.97
CA LEU A 136 2.47 -15.38 -36.42
C LEU A 136 1.78 -16.61 -35.81
N LEU A 137 1.93 -17.79 -36.43
CA LEU A 137 1.43 -19.05 -35.88
C LEU A 137 2.08 -19.38 -34.55
N GLY A 138 3.40 -19.15 -34.39
CA GLY A 138 4.09 -19.33 -33.12
C GLY A 138 3.49 -18.46 -32.02
N ILE A 139 3.37 -17.15 -32.25
CA ILE A 139 2.76 -16.24 -31.28
C ILE A 139 1.32 -16.65 -30.96
N TYR A 140 0.52 -17.01 -31.96
CA TYR A 140 -0.90 -17.35 -31.76
C TYR A 140 -1.09 -18.68 -31.02
N GLU A 141 -0.23 -19.66 -31.20
CA GLU A 141 -0.37 -20.96 -30.49
C GLU A 141 -0.18 -20.76 -29.00
N ASP A 142 0.89 -20.05 -28.56
CA ASP A 142 1.23 -19.88 -27.16
C ASP A 142 0.43 -18.80 -26.44
N THR A 143 -0.16 -17.87 -27.22
CA THR A 143 -1.04 -16.82 -26.66
C THR A 143 -2.52 -17.15 -26.83
N GLY A 144 -2.86 -18.34 -27.37
CA GLY A 144 -4.27 -18.69 -27.66
C GLY A 144 -4.94 -17.69 -28.60
N GLY A 145 -4.24 -17.24 -29.64
CA GLY A 145 -4.73 -16.17 -30.51
C GLY A 145 -4.81 -14.79 -29.83
N LEU A 146 -3.91 -14.50 -28.91
CA LEU A 146 -3.84 -13.29 -28.08
C LEU A 146 -4.94 -13.19 -26.99
N THR A 147 -5.48 -14.30 -26.55
CA THR A 147 -6.57 -14.35 -25.56
C THR A 147 -6.16 -14.95 -24.20
N TYR A 148 -4.95 -15.53 -24.10
CA TYR A 148 -4.45 -16.07 -22.82
C TYR A 148 -3.92 -14.98 -21.90
N ASP A 149 -3.99 -15.20 -20.58
CA ASP A 149 -3.51 -14.25 -19.56
C ASP A 149 -2.00 -14.01 -19.60
N THR A 150 -1.23 -14.90 -20.20
CA THR A 150 0.20 -14.77 -20.45
C THR A 150 0.53 -13.78 -21.58
N THR A 151 -0.47 -13.36 -22.38
CA THR A 151 -0.31 -12.44 -23.50
C THR A 151 0.09 -11.05 -23.01
N THR A 152 1.17 -10.52 -23.57
CA THR A 152 1.66 -9.18 -23.27
C THR A 152 1.38 -8.20 -24.41
N VAL A 153 1.49 -6.90 -24.13
CA VAL A 153 1.44 -5.86 -25.20
C VAL A 153 2.53 -6.07 -26.26
N ARG A 154 3.64 -6.72 -25.88
CA ARG A 154 4.76 -7.03 -26.81
C ARG A 154 4.34 -8.07 -27.85
N ASP A 155 3.58 -9.10 -27.44
CA ASP A 155 3.05 -10.14 -28.36
C ASP A 155 2.08 -9.54 -29.39
N VAL A 156 1.21 -8.63 -28.93
CA VAL A 156 0.27 -7.91 -29.82
C VAL A 156 1.03 -7.04 -30.83
N ARG A 157 2.08 -6.32 -30.39
CA ARG A 157 2.93 -5.52 -31.29
C ARG A 157 3.70 -6.39 -32.29
N ALA A 158 4.27 -7.50 -31.84
CA ALA A 158 4.97 -8.45 -32.70
C ALA A 158 4.01 -9.05 -33.74
N ALA A 159 2.80 -9.42 -33.36
CA ALA A 159 1.77 -9.87 -34.33
C ALA A 159 1.42 -8.79 -35.36
N ALA A 160 1.28 -7.52 -34.95
CA ALA A 160 1.05 -6.41 -35.87
C ALA A 160 2.20 -6.24 -36.87
N VAL A 161 3.45 -6.29 -36.44
CA VAL A 161 4.63 -6.26 -37.31
C VAL A 161 4.63 -7.40 -38.32
N LEU A 162 4.27 -8.61 -37.90
CA LEU A 162 4.17 -9.76 -38.81
C LEU A 162 3.08 -9.59 -39.87
N LEU A 163 1.96 -8.98 -39.52
CA LEU A 163 0.91 -8.63 -40.48
C LEU A 163 1.37 -7.56 -41.46
N GLU A 164 2.17 -6.57 -41.05
CA GLU A 164 2.81 -5.60 -41.94
C GLU A 164 3.80 -6.28 -42.93
N HIS A 165 4.45 -7.35 -42.53
CA HIS A 165 5.27 -8.22 -43.39
C HIS A 165 4.45 -9.19 -44.25
N GLY A 166 3.11 -9.11 -44.24
CA GLY A 166 2.24 -9.90 -45.13
C GLY A 166 1.83 -11.28 -44.56
N ALA A 167 1.89 -11.51 -43.25
CA ALA A 167 1.39 -12.72 -42.64
C ALA A 167 -0.09 -12.94 -42.97
N GLN A 168 -0.45 -14.17 -43.29
CA GLN A 168 -1.78 -14.54 -43.79
C GLN A 168 -2.65 -15.17 -42.71
N LEU A 169 -3.60 -14.39 -42.17
CA LEU A 169 -4.54 -14.86 -41.10
C LEU A 169 -5.41 -16.05 -41.51
N ASN A 170 -5.81 -16.12 -42.78
CA ASN A 170 -6.59 -17.26 -43.30
C ASN A 170 -5.78 -18.57 -43.29
N VAL A 171 -4.49 -18.49 -43.51
CA VAL A 171 -3.56 -19.62 -43.41
C VAL A 171 -3.36 -19.99 -41.95
N ALA A 172 -3.07 -18.98 -41.10
CA ALA A 172 -2.88 -19.20 -39.67
C ALA A 172 -4.10 -19.92 -39.03
N ARG A 173 -5.32 -19.44 -39.30
CA ARG A 173 -6.56 -20.08 -38.81
C ARG A 173 -6.68 -21.53 -39.22
N ARG A 174 -6.21 -21.92 -40.43
CA ARG A 174 -6.30 -23.30 -40.92
C ARG A 174 -5.38 -24.25 -40.15
N PHE A 175 -4.22 -23.80 -39.70
CA PHE A 175 -3.24 -24.64 -39.02
C PHE A 175 -3.39 -24.62 -37.49
N LEU A 176 -4.01 -23.58 -36.91
CA LEU A 176 -4.37 -23.55 -35.47
C LEU A 176 -5.59 -24.49 -35.20
N ASN A 177 -6.56 -24.56 -36.10
CA ASN A 177 -7.79 -25.35 -35.93
C ASN A 177 -7.78 -26.61 -36.84
N VAL A 178 -6.83 -27.50 -36.59
CA VAL A 178 -6.77 -28.77 -37.39
C VAL A 178 -7.86 -29.75 -36.92
N ALA A 179 -8.57 -30.38 -37.88
CA ALA A 179 -9.55 -31.44 -37.58
C ALA A 179 -8.84 -32.65 -36.96
N PHE A 180 -9.50 -33.27 -35.99
CA PHE A 180 -9.00 -34.48 -35.37
C PHE A 180 -8.70 -35.58 -36.42
N SER A 181 -7.61 -36.31 -36.20
CA SER A 181 -7.40 -37.60 -36.89
C SER A 181 -8.46 -38.63 -36.44
N ASP A 182 -8.57 -39.70 -37.15
CA ASP A 182 -9.45 -40.82 -36.76
C ASP A 182 -9.02 -41.41 -35.40
N GLN A 183 -7.74 -41.40 -35.08
CA GLN A 183 -7.23 -41.86 -33.79
C GLN A 183 -7.59 -40.87 -32.67
N GLN A 184 -7.40 -39.57 -32.87
CA GLN A 184 -7.79 -38.53 -31.91
C GLN A 184 -9.31 -38.50 -31.69
N ARG A 185 -10.10 -38.71 -32.76
CA ARG A 185 -11.58 -38.78 -32.66
C ARG A 185 -12.03 -39.95 -31.78
N ARG A 186 -11.45 -41.13 -31.97
CA ARG A 186 -11.75 -42.33 -31.17
C ARG A 186 -11.36 -42.11 -29.71
N LEU A 187 -10.18 -41.53 -29.48
CA LEU A 187 -9.72 -41.19 -28.13
C LEU A 187 -10.62 -40.14 -27.44
N TYR A 188 -11.04 -39.13 -28.17
CA TYR A 188 -11.99 -38.12 -27.68
C TYR A 188 -13.34 -38.76 -27.28
N ASP A 189 -13.90 -39.61 -28.13
CA ASP A 189 -15.16 -40.31 -27.86
C ASP A 189 -15.03 -41.24 -26.64
N GLU A 190 -13.87 -41.86 -26.44
CA GLU A 190 -13.58 -42.70 -25.28
C GLU A 190 -13.46 -41.90 -24.00
N LEU A 191 -12.71 -40.81 -24.04
CA LEU A 191 -12.52 -39.90 -22.90
C LEU A 191 -13.84 -39.28 -22.45
N ILE A 192 -14.71 -38.84 -23.37
CA ILE A 192 -16.04 -38.28 -23.03
C ILE A 192 -16.91 -39.30 -22.32
N ARG A 193 -16.85 -40.58 -22.71
CA ARG A 193 -17.65 -41.63 -22.05
C ARG A 193 -17.20 -41.94 -20.64
N HIS A 194 -15.94 -41.70 -20.32
CA HIS A 194 -15.33 -41.98 -19.02
C HIS A 194 -14.92 -40.72 -18.26
N VAL A 195 -15.68 -39.63 -18.42
CA VAL A 195 -15.51 -38.44 -17.60
C VAL A 195 -16.13 -38.66 -16.23
N GLU A 196 -15.34 -38.46 -15.19
CA GLU A 196 -15.78 -38.41 -13.81
C GLU A 196 -15.75 -36.95 -13.35
N TRP A 197 -16.83 -36.48 -12.77
CA TRP A 197 -16.91 -35.15 -12.20
C TRP A 197 -16.64 -35.23 -10.70
N ILE A 198 -15.75 -34.34 -10.23
CA ILE A 198 -15.40 -34.20 -8.83
C ILE A 198 -15.71 -32.76 -8.43
N SER A 199 -16.75 -32.60 -7.59
CA SER A 199 -17.03 -31.29 -6.95
C SER A 199 -16.17 -31.15 -5.72
N HIS A 200 -15.43 -30.07 -5.65
CA HIS A 200 -14.60 -29.73 -4.48
C HIS A 200 -14.60 -28.22 -4.25
N GLU A 201 -15.11 -27.75 -3.10
CA GLU A 201 -15.15 -26.33 -2.71
C GLU A 201 -15.80 -25.43 -3.79
N ASP A 202 -16.97 -25.81 -4.33
CA ASP A 202 -17.70 -25.15 -5.44
C ASP A 202 -16.98 -25.16 -6.80
N LEU A 203 -15.90 -25.92 -6.95
CA LEU A 203 -15.20 -26.10 -8.22
C LEU A 203 -15.59 -27.44 -8.86
N GLU A 204 -15.88 -27.41 -10.16
CA GLU A 204 -16.22 -28.58 -10.95
C GLU A 204 -14.99 -29.08 -11.73
N ILE A 205 -14.45 -30.21 -11.29
CA ILE A 205 -13.23 -30.80 -11.85
C ILE A 205 -13.59 -32.03 -12.67
N ALA A 206 -13.19 -32.06 -13.95
CA ALA A 206 -13.36 -33.18 -14.82
C ALA A 206 -12.10 -34.06 -14.86
N LEU A 207 -12.24 -35.32 -14.49
CA LEU A 207 -11.21 -36.34 -14.61
C LEU A 207 -11.59 -37.31 -15.72
N ALA A 208 -10.93 -37.21 -16.89
CA ALA A 208 -11.18 -38.02 -18.05
C ALA A 208 -10.10 -39.09 -18.26
N SER A 209 -10.46 -40.32 -18.52
CA SER A 209 -9.48 -41.41 -18.69
C SER A 209 -9.81 -42.34 -19.84
N ALA A 210 -8.79 -42.82 -20.55
CA ALA A 210 -8.93 -43.79 -21.63
C ALA A 210 -7.68 -44.64 -21.84
N ASP A 211 -7.85 -45.80 -22.45
CA ASP A 211 -6.78 -46.60 -23.03
C ASP A 211 -6.58 -46.23 -24.51
N ALA A 212 -5.41 -45.77 -24.88
CA ALA A 212 -5.12 -45.46 -26.28
C ALA A 212 -4.90 -46.73 -27.09
N PRO A 213 -5.30 -46.74 -28.38
CA PRO A 213 -4.96 -47.85 -29.28
C PRO A 213 -3.44 -48.08 -29.33
N PRO A 214 -2.96 -49.33 -29.55
CA PRO A 214 -1.52 -49.64 -29.55
C PRO A 214 -0.71 -48.84 -30.57
N GLU A 215 -1.35 -48.34 -31.60
CA GLU A 215 -0.74 -47.57 -32.71
C GLU A 215 -0.91 -46.04 -32.53
N PHE A 216 -1.35 -45.57 -31.37
CA PHE A 216 -1.58 -44.14 -31.15
C PHE A 216 -0.28 -43.36 -31.13
N ASN A 217 -0.10 -42.45 -32.10
CA ASN A 217 1.05 -41.61 -32.27
C ASN A 217 0.68 -40.11 -32.36
N ASP A 218 -0.60 -39.79 -32.17
CA ASP A 218 -1.08 -38.40 -32.24
C ASP A 218 -0.96 -37.69 -30.89
N GLU A 219 -1.12 -36.38 -30.94
CA GLU A 219 -1.06 -35.53 -29.78
C GLU A 219 -2.32 -35.58 -28.92
N ILE A 220 -2.17 -35.75 -27.60
CA ILE A 220 -3.27 -35.77 -26.64
C ILE A 220 -3.67 -34.36 -26.22
N SER A 221 -2.74 -33.37 -26.28
CA SER A 221 -3.00 -31.99 -25.86
C SER A 221 -4.12 -31.31 -26.61
N SER A 222 -4.22 -31.57 -27.94
CA SER A 222 -5.33 -31.09 -28.80
C SER A 222 -6.69 -31.69 -28.38
N VAL A 223 -6.67 -32.96 -27.99
CA VAL A 223 -7.87 -33.65 -27.50
C VAL A 223 -8.31 -33.07 -26.15
N ALA A 224 -7.39 -32.87 -25.24
CA ALA A 224 -7.65 -32.21 -23.94
C ALA A 224 -8.17 -30.79 -24.11
N HIS A 225 -7.61 -30.02 -25.05
CA HIS A 225 -8.10 -28.68 -25.35
C HIS A 225 -9.56 -28.67 -25.79
N ARG A 226 -9.94 -29.56 -26.72
CA ARG A 226 -11.32 -29.71 -27.20
C ARG A 226 -12.27 -30.22 -26.11
N LEU A 227 -11.81 -31.10 -25.23
CA LEU A 227 -12.58 -31.56 -24.07
C LEU A 227 -12.87 -30.38 -23.13
N ARG A 228 -11.87 -29.56 -22.85
CA ARG A 228 -12.06 -28.39 -22.02
C ARG A 228 -13.09 -27.41 -22.60
N GLU A 229 -13.01 -27.12 -23.91
CA GLU A 229 -13.97 -26.23 -24.58
C GLU A 229 -15.40 -26.74 -24.51
N ASN A 230 -15.60 -28.05 -24.64
CA ASN A 230 -16.94 -28.65 -24.67
C ASN A 230 -17.52 -28.90 -23.28
N LEU A 231 -16.71 -29.29 -22.30
CA LEU A 231 -17.15 -29.62 -20.94
C LEU A 231 -17.15 -28.37 -20.01
N MET A 232 -16.33 -27.37 -20.33
CA MET A 232 -16.13 -26.10 -19.56
C MET A 232 -15.91 -26.36 -18.05
N PRO A 233 -15.04 -27.32 -17.65
CA PRO A 233 -14.73 -27.51 -16.23
C PRO A 233 -13.80 -26.42 -15.71
N ASP A 234 -13.77 -26.21 -14.39
CA ASP A 234 -12.77 -25.38 -13.71
C ASP A 234 -11.38 -26.02 -13.79
N GLY A 235 -11.31 -27.35 -13.67
CA GLY A 235 -10.08 -28.11 -13.88
C GLY A 235 -10.35 -29.36 -14.73
N LEU A 236 -9.45 -29.65 -15.69
CA LEU A 236 -9.49 -30.83 -16.53
C LEU A 236 -8.20 -31.63 -16.38
N PHE A 237 -8.32 -32.89 -16.02
CA PHE A 237 -7.21 -33.84 -15.94
C PHE A 237 -7.51 -35.02 -16.88
N VAL A 238 -6.75 -35.08 -17.98
CA VAL A 238 -6.89 -36.15 -19.00
C VAL A 238 -5.76 -37.15 -18.80
N LEU A 239 -6.12 -38.43 -18.59
CA LEU A 239 -5.19 -39.53 -18.39
C LEU A 239 -5.35 -40.56 -19.50
N VAL A 240 -4.27 -40.84 -20.21
CA VAL A 240 -4.29 -41.79 -21.30
C VAL A 240 -3.20 -42.85 -21.09
N GLN A 241 -3.60 -44.12 -21.03
CA GLN A 241 -2.67 -45.25 -21.03
C GLN A 241 -2.03 -45.36 -22.42
N LEU A 242 -0.71 -45.23 -22.51
CA LEU A 242 0.11 -45.36 -23.71
C LEU A 242 1.09 -46.54 -23.53
N GLY A 243 0.77 -47.72 -24.02
CA GLY A 243 1.63 -48.90 -23.84
C GLY A 243 1.92 -49.18 -22.35
N ASP A 244 3.19 -49.02 -21.92
CA ASP A 244 3.65 -49.27 -20.56
C ASP A 244 3.66 -48.04 -19.64
N GLY A 245 3.11 -46.91 -20.09
CA GLY A 245 3.04 -45.67 -19.32
C GLY A 245 1.70 -44.96 -19.41
N VAL A 246 1.47 -44.00 -18.55
CA VAL A 246 0.31 -43.10 -18.52
C VAL A 246 0.72 -41.67 -18.80
N GLN A 247 0.11 -41.04 -19.79
CA GLN A 247 0.26 -39.62 -20.04
C GLN A 247 -0.86 -38.85 -19.36
N LEU A 248 -0.47 -37.86 -18.52
CA LEU A 248 -1.35 -36.84 -17.97
C LEU A 248 -1.24 -35.56 -18.82
N VAL A 249 -2.41 -34.99 -19.15
CA VAL A 249 -2.54 -33.61 -19.63
C VAL A 249 -3.51 -32.90 -18.68
N ALA A 250 -3.03 -31.90 -17.99
CA ALA A 250 -3.81 -31.11 -17.02
C ALA A 250 -4.04 -29.69 -17.54
N ARG A 251 -5.24 -29.17 -17.34
CA ARG A 251 -5.65 -27.82 -17.70
C ARG A 251 -6.47 -27.22 -16.54
N SER A 252 -6.27 -25.97 -16.23
CA SER A 252 -7.12 -25.22 -15.30
C SER A 252 -7.68 -23.98 -15.99
N SER A 253 -8.96 -23.71 -15.75
CA SER A 253 -9.66 -22.52 -16.20
C SER A 253 -9.69 -21.43 -15.11
N VAL A 254 -9.34 -21.78 -13.86
CA VAL A 254 -9.41 -20.93 -12.67
C VAL A 254 -8.06 -20.89 -11.92
N ASP A 255 -7.81 -19.85 -11.13
CA ASP A 255 -6.54 -19.69 -10.39
C ASP A 255 -6.47 -20.56 -9.12
N GLU A 256 -7.61 -21.05 -8.69
CA GLU A 256 -7.76 -21.92 -7.53
C GLU A 256 -7.17 -23.31 -7.75
N ILE A 257 -7.07 -23.78 -8.99
CA ILE A 257 -6.55 -25.13 -9.33
C ILE A 257 -5.15 -25.00 -9.96
N ASP A 258 -4.12 -25.52 -9.27
CA ASP A 258 -2.75 -25.59 -9.81
C ASP A 258 -2.51 -26.91 -10.55
N ALA A 259 -2.72 -26.89 -11.88
CA ALA A 259 -2.45 -28.03 -12.77
C ALA A 259 -0.97 -28.45 -12.75
N GLY A 260 -0.05 -27.48 -12.60
CA GLY A 260 1.39 -27.71 -12.51
C GLY A 260 1.80 -28.48 -11.27
N LEU A 261 1.14 -28.22 -10.14
CA LEU A 261 1.42 -28.92 -8.87
C LEU A 261 1.08 -30.42 -9.01
N VAL A 262 -0.06 -30.75 -9.63
CA VAL A 262 -0.46 -32.14 -9.89
C VAL A 262 0.53 -32.83 -10.84
N ALA A 263 0.93 -32.16 -11.92
CA ALA A 263 1.89 -32.72 -12.86
C ALA A 263 3.26 -32.95 -12.22
N ARG A 264 3.79 -31.99 -11.45
CA ARG A 264 5.05 -32.13 -10.70
C ARG A 264 5.03 -33.28 -9.68
N HIS A 265 3.92 -33.46 -8.99
CA HIS A 265 3.74 -34.61 -8.09
C HIS A 265 3.86 -35.96 -8.79
N LEU A 266 3.52 -36.02 -10.07
CA LEU A 266 3.61 -37.24 -10.90
C LEU A 266 4.90 -37.28 -11.76
N GLY A 267 5.89 -36.44 -11.45
CA GLY A 267 7.19 -36.42 -12.14
C GLY A 267 7.19 -35.68 -13.48
N GLY A 268 6.16 -34.86 -13.74
CA GLY A 268 6.05 -34.00 -14.91
C GLY A 268 6.38 -32.55 -14.61
N GLY A 269 5.82 -31.63 -15.42
CA GLY A 269 6.03 -30.20 -15.30
C GLY A 269 4.98 -29.37 -16.01
N GLY A 270 5.11 -28.03 -15.92
CA GLY A 270 4.20 -27.07 -16.52
C GLY A 270 3.78 -25.98 -15.53
N HIS A 271 2.88 -25.12 -15.98
CA HIS A 271 2.37 -23.98 -15.22
C HIS A 271 1.04 -24.32 -14.53
N SER A 272 0.58 -23.42 -13.64
CA SER A 272 -0.69 -23.61 -12.92
C SER A 272 -1.89 -23.84 -13.86
N ARG A 273 -1.92 -23.20 -15.04
CA ARG A 273 -3.00 -23.31 -16.03
C ARG A 273 -2.86 -24.50 -17.00
N ALA A 274 -1.63 -24.97 -17.26
CA ALA A 274 -1.37 -26.02 -18.24
C ALA A 274 -0.13 -26.83 -17.85
N ALA A 275 -0.28 -28.14 -17.73
CA ALA A 275 0.81 -29.02 -17.33
C ALA A 275 0.65 -30.42 -17.91
N ALA A 276 1.75 -31.17 -17.94
CA ALA A 276 1.76 -32.54 -18.43
C ALA A 276 2.75 -33.41 -17.65
N ALA A 277 2.49 -34.72 -17.60
CA ALA A 277 3.41 -35.71 -17.05
C ALA A 277 3.34 -37.02 -17.87
N MET A 278 4.50 -37.69 -17.98
CA MET A 278 4.58 -39.05 -18.50
C MET A 278 5.04 -39.99 -17.39
N ILE A 279 4.15 -40.81 -16.92
CA ILE A 279 4.38 -41.76 -15.82
C ILE A 279 4.79 -43.13 -16.42
N VAL A 280 6.09 -43.36 -16.56
CA VAL A 280 6.65 -44.60 -17.13
C VAL A 280 6.39 -45.77 -16.17
N GLY A 281 5.91 -46.88 -16.70
CA GLY A 281 5.52 -48.05 -15.91
C GLY A 281 4.23 -47.88 -15.09
N GLY A 282 3.57 -46.70 -15.23
CA GLY A 282 2.30 -46.41 -14.57
C GLY A 282 1.14 -47.16 -15.13
N ARG A 283 0.17 -47.56 -14.27
CA ARG A 283 -1.10 -48.16 -14.67
C ARG A 283 -2.24 -47.19 -14.39
N LEU A 284 -3.13 -47.01 -15.38
CA LEU A 284 -4.21 -46.01 -15.33
C LEU A 284 -5.02 -46.01 -14.02
N PRO A 285 -5.49 -47.18 -13.46
CA PRO A 285 -6.23 -47.16 -12.20
C PRO A 285 -5.44 -46.65 -10.99
N GLN A 286 -4.13 -46.90 -10.95
CA GLN A 286 -3.25 -46.46 -9.85
C GLN A 286 -3.01 -44.97 -9.92
N VAL A 287 -2.74 -44.45 -11.12
CA VAL A 287 -2.50 -43.01 -11.35
C VAL A 287 -3.78 -42.22 -11.07
N LEU A 288 -4.96 -42.71 -11.50
CA LEU A 288 -6.25 -42.13 -11.17
C LEU A 288 -6.47 -41.99 -9.66
N GLN A 289 -6.16 -43.07 -8.90
CA GLN A 289 -6.26 -43.02 -7.44
C GLN A 289 -5.30 -42.01 -6.80
N THR A 290 -4.07 -41.97 -7.30
CA THR A 290 -3.10 -40.98 -6.82
C THR A 290 -3.59 -39.56 -7.03
N ILE A 291 -4.14 -39.24 -8.22
CA ILE A 291 -4.69 -37.91 -8.50
C ILE A 291 -5.85 -37.59 -7.59
N ARG A 292 -6.82 -38.51 -7.41
CA ARG A 292 -7.97 -38.24 -6.51
C ARG A 292 -7.56 -37.91 -5.08
N ILE A 293 -6.50 -38.56 -4.55
CA ILE A 293 -5.99 -38.33 -3.21
C ILE A 293 -5.23 -36.97 -3.16
N PHE A 294 -4.52 -36.64 -4.23
CA PHE A 294 -3.66 -35.43 -4.24
C PHE A 294 -4.42 -34.16 -4.63
N LEU A 295 -5.50 -34.28 -5.38
CA LEU A 295 -6.24 -33.14 -5.95
C LEU A 295 -6.63 -32.07 -4.90
N PRO A 296 -7.13 -32.43 -3.70
CA PRO A 296 -7.43 -31.43 -2.67
C PRO A 296 -6.23 -30.56 -2.24
N HIS A 297 -4.99 -31.05 -2.39
CA HIS A 297 -3.78 -30.29 -2.09
C HIS A 297 -3.37 -29.35 -3.22
N ALA A 298 -3.91 -29.54 -4.41
CA ALA A 298 -3.67 -28.69 -5.58
C ALA A 298 -4.78 -27.65 -5.79
N VAL A 299 -5.82 -27.68 -4.96
CA VAL A 299 -6.90 -26.70 -4.94
C VAL A 299 -6.65 -25.70 -3.80
N LYS A 300 -6.53 -24.43 -4.13
CA LYS A 300 -6.50 -23.36 -3.14
C LYS A 300 -7.93 -23.13 -2.63
N PRO A 301 -8.10 -22.84 -1.33
CA PRO A 301 -9.42 -22.49 -0.84
C PRO A 301 -9.96 -21.27 -1.61
N PRO A 302 -11.21 -21.29 -2.05
CA PRO A 302 -11.81 -20.17 -2.78
C PRO A 302 -11.89 -18.94 -1.87
N LEU A 303 -11.87 -17.77 -2.50
CA LEU A 303 -12.06 -16.52 -1.79
C LEU A 303 -13.47 -16.51 -1.19
N ARG A 304 -13.55 -16.39 0.14
CA ARG A 304 -14.82 -16.46 0.88
C ARG A 304 -15.44 -15.08 1.08
N VAL A 305 -16.75 -15.02 1.20
CA VAL A 305 -17.55 -13.83 1.52
C VAL A 305 -17.00 -13.10 2.75
N ALA A 306 -16.63 -13.83 3.80
CA ALA A 306 -16.05 -13.26 5.02
C ALA A 306 -14.83 -12.35 4.79
N SER A 307 -14.06 -12.57 3.72
CA SER A 307 -12.89 -11.73 3.40
C SER A 307 -13.23 -10.46 2.61
N LEU A 308 -14.46 -10.36 2.05
CA LEU A 308 -14.91 -9.26 1.18
C LEU A 308 -16.05 -8.44 1.78
N MET A 309 -16.87 -9.05 2.64
CA MET A 309 -18.05 -8.38 3.18
C MET A 309 -17.67 -7.18 4.03
N SER A 310 -18.49 -6.15 3.95
CA SER A 310 -18.47 -5.04 4.90
C SER A 310 -19.39 -5.38 6.07
N HIS A 311 -18.87 -5.31 7.29
CA HIS A 311 -19.65 -5.49 8.52
C HIS A 311 -20.49 -4.25 8.87
N GLY A 312 -21.42 -4.37 9.81
CA GLY A 312 -22.23 -3.24 10.25
C GLY A 312 -23.11 -2.67 9.13
N VAL A 313 -23.74 -3.55 8.36
CA VAL A 313 -24.60 -3.19 7.24
C VAL A 313 -25.72 -2.25 7.69
N GLN A 314 -25.89 -1.15 6.95
CA GLN A 314 -27.03 -0.26 7.17
C GLN A 314 -28.25 -0.78 6.41
N THR A 315 -29.33 -0.92 7.15
CA THR A 315 -30.63 -1.34 6.63
C THR A 315 -31.66 -0.22 6.78
N VAL A 316 -32.72 -0.31 6.04
CA VAL A 316 -33.85 0.61 6.18
C VAL A 316 -35.14 -0.17 6.41
N PRO A 317 -35.97 0.22 7.39
CA PRO A 317 -37.29 -0.38 7.58
C PRO A 317 -38.18 -0.24 6.34
N ALA A 318 -38.99 -1.25 6.07
CA ALA A 318 -39.91 -1.28 4.91
C ALA A 318 -40.91 -0.11 4.89
N SER A 319 -41.21 0.48 6.03
CA SER A 319 -42.11 1.62 6.21
C SER A 319 -41.44 3.00 6.00
N THR A 320 -40.10 3.06 5.93
CA THR A 320 -39.37 4.33 5.72
C THR A 320 -39.77 4.98 4.41
N THR A 321 -39.93 6.31 4.40
CA THR A 321 -40.32 7.03 3.20
C THR A 321 -39.16 7.12 2.18
N VAL A 322 -39.51 7.23 0.91
CA VAL A 322 -38.54 7.41 -0.19
C VAL A 322 -37.67 8.65 0.04
N THR A 323 -38.26 9.77 0.52
CA THR A 323 -37.51 11.00 0.82
C THR A 323 -36.47 10.79 1.93
N GLU A 324 -36.84 10.09 2.99
CA GLU A 324 -35.88 9.75 4.08
C GLU A 324 -34.75 8.86 3.57
N VAL A 325 -35.06 7.85 2.74
CA VAL A 325 -34.04 6.98 2.17
C VAL A 325 -33.14 7.74 1.19
N ALA A 326 -33.68 8.68 0.41
CA ALA A 326 -32.87 9.55 -0.45
C ALA A 326 -31.88 10.39 0.36
N ALA A 327 -32.31 10.96 1.48
CA ALA A 327 -31.45 11.69 2.40
C ALA A 327 -30.37 10.78 3.01
N LEU A 328 -30.70 9.54 3.37
CA LEU A 328 -29.76 8.54 3.84
C LEU A 328 -28.75 8.15 2.75
N MET A 329 -29.20 7.92 1.52
CA MET A 329 -28.33 7.62 0.38
C MET A 329 -27.35 8.77 0.09
N GLN A 330 -27.84 10.00 0.12
CA GLN A 330 -27.02 11.19 -0.07
C GLN A 330 -26.02 11.36 1.09
N ARG A 331 -26.49 11.17 2.32
CA ARG A 331 -25.66 11.28 3.53
C ARG A 331 -24.53 10.23 3.57
N HIS A 332 -24.84 9.00 3.18
CA HIS A 332 -23.90 7.87 3.31
C HIS A 332 -23.17 7.52 2.00
N GLY A 333 -23.53 8.12 0.88
CA GLY A 333 -22.95 7.80 -0.43
C GLY A 333 -23.29 6.39 -0.92
N HIS A 334 -24.34 5.76 -0.36
CA HIS A 334 -24.70 4.40 -0.74
C HIS A 334 -25.59 4.35 -1.99
N GLU A 335 -25.33 3.37 -2.85
CA GLU A 335 -26.14 3.10 -4.05
C GLU A 335 -27.39 2.28 -3.76
N GLY A 336 -27.53 1.73 -2.57
CA GLY A 336 -28.68 0.97 -2.14
C GLY A 336 -28.64 0.58 -0.67
N PHE A 337 -29.78 0.13 -0.17
CA PHE A 337 -29.91 -0.42 1.18
C PHE A 337 -30.75 -1.70 1.16
N PRO A 338 -30.35 -2.75 1.93
CA PRO A 338 -31.27 -3.82 2.28
C PRO A 338 -32.47 -3.25 3.05
N VAL A 339 -33.64 -3.63 2.62
CA VAL A 339 -34.90 -3.26 3.29
C VAL A 339 -35.29 -4.38 4.22
N VAL A 340 -35.56 -4.03 5.48
CA VAL A 340 -35.84 -5.03 6.51
C VAL A 340 -37.26 -4.88 7.07
N ASP A 341 -37.81 -6.00 7.51
CA ASP A 341 -39.04 -6.04 8.30
C ASP A 341 -38.78 -5.44 9.69
N THR A 342 -39.70 -4.59 10.15
CA THR A 342 -39.60 -3.89 11.44
C THR A 342 -39.75 -4.80 12.67
N HIS A 343 -40.31 -6.00 12.50
CA HIS A 343 -40.60 -6.90 13.65
C HIS A 343 -39.45 -7.84 13.95
N ASN A 344 -38.82 -8.43 12.92
CA ASN A 344 -37.76 -9.42 13.09
C ASN A 344 -36.41 -9.02 12.47
N GLY A 345 -36.32 -7.87 11.78
CA GLY A 345 -35.09 -7.41 11.15
C GLY A 345 -34.64 -8.17 9.90
N ARG A 346 -35.46 -9.14 9.40
CA ARG A 346 -35.12 -9.92 8.21
C ARG A 346 -35.11 -9.04 6.95
N THR A 347 -34.29 -9.38 6.00
CA THR A 347 -34.29 -8.71 4.69
C THR A 347 -35.53 -9.11 3.88
N VAL A 348 -36.32 -8.11 3.46
CA VAL A 348 -37.53 -8.29 2.63
C VAL A 348 -37.35 -7.69 1.23
N GLY A 349 -36.26 -7.02 0.95
CA GLY A 349 -35.96 -6.46 -0.36
C GLY A 349 -34.70 -5.62 -0.38
N LEU A 350 -34.40 -5.08 -1.57
CA LEU A 350 -33.32 -4.14 -1.80
C LEU A 350 -33.86 -2.87 -2.44
N ILE A 351 -33.60 -1.70 -1.85
CA ILE A 351 -33.91 -0.41 -2.45
C ILE A 351 -32.64 0.21 -3.04
N THR A 352 -32.67 0.63 -4.29
CA THR A 352 -31.52 1.20 -5.00
C THR A 352 -31.70 2.70 -5.21
N ARG A 353 -30.61 3.47 -5.32
CA ARG A 353 -30.61 4.89 -5.64
C ARG A 353 -31.46 5.18 -6.88
N ARG A 354 -31.29 4.37 -7.94
CA ARG A 354 -32.08 4.53 -9.17
C ARG A 354 -33.58 4.39 -8.97
N ALA A 355 -34.03 3.53 -8.05
CA ALA A 355 -35.44 3.38 -7.71
C ALA A 355 -35.95 4.57 -6.89
N VAL A 356 -35.16 5.04 -5.94
CA VAL A 356 -35.45 6.22 -5.11
C VAL A 356 -35.52 7.48 -5.98
N ASP A 357 -34.55 7.76 -6.83
CA ASP A 357 -34.53 8.94 -7.70
C ASP A 357 -35.73 8.94 -8.65
N ARG A 358 -36.11 7.77 -9.19
CA ARG A 358 -37.29 7.62 -10.02
C ARG A 358 -38.58 7.93 -9.25
N ALA A 359 -38.69 7.42 -8.03
CA ALA A 359 -39.87 7.68 -7.21
C ALA A 359 -39.97 9.16 -6.81
N ILE A 360 -38.91 9.85 -6.51
CA ILE A 360 -38.85 11.27 -6.21
C ILE A 360 -39.27 12.08 -7.45
N ASN A 361 -38.72 11.75 -8.64
CA ASN A 361 -39.07 12.44 -9.88
C ASN A 361 -40.56 12.28 -10.30
N HIS A 362 -41.24 11.31 -9.70
CA HIS A 362 -42.69 11.11 -9.88
C HIS A 362 -43.53 11.61 -8.68
N ASP A 363 -42.97 12.46 -7.81
CA ASP A 363 -43.60 13.02 -6.62
C ASP A 363 -44.08 11.99 -5.58
N MET A 364 -43.42 10.80 -5.55
CA MET A 364 -43.77 9.71 -4.62
C MET A 364 -42.90 9.69 -3.36
N GLY A 365 -42.26 10.82 -3.04
CA GLY A 365 -41.31 10.94 -1.91
C GLY A 365 -41.88 10.52 -0.55
N ASN A 366 -43.16 10.75 -0.30
CA ASN A 366 -43.84 10.42 0.96
C ASN A 366 -44.32 8.95 1.05
N GLN A 367 -44.13 8.15 0.02
CA GLN A 367 -44.53 6.75 0.02
C GLN A 367 -43.46 5.86 0.66
N PRO A 368 -43.85 4.72 1.31
CA PRO A 368 -42.90 3.80 1.90
C PRO A 368 -42.07 3.08 0.83
N VAL A 369 -40.77 2.81 1.13
CA VAL A 369 -39.85 2.15 0.20
C VAL A 369 -40.25 0.74 -0.17
N SER A 370 -41.07 0.08 0.63
CA SER A 370 -41.61 -1.26 0.31
C SER A 370 -42.35 -1.33 -1.03
N ARG A 371 -42.85 -0.18 -1.53
CA ARG A 371 -43.52 -0.09 -2.83
C ARG A 371 -42.60 0.00 -4.02
N TYR A 372 -41.36 0.40 -3.81
CA TYR A 372 -40.36 0.71 -4.84
C TYR A 372 -39.11 -0.18 -4.77
N MET A 373 -38.94 -0.93 -3.68
CA MET A 373 -37.85 -1.89 -3.52
C MET A 373 -38.04 -3.06 -4.48
N ARG A 374 -36.94 -3.74 -4.81
CA ARG A 374 -36.98 -5.08 -5.37
C ARG A 374 -37.24 -6.04 -4.22
N ALA A 375 -38.39 -6.67 -4.18
CA ALA A 375 -38.79 -7.59 -3.13
C ALA A 375 -38.05 -8.91 -3.27
N GLY A 376 -37.73 -9.55 -2.15
CA GLY A 376 -37.06 -10.86 -2.06
C GLY A 376 -36.21 -10.95 -0.81
N SER A 377 -35.82 -12.17 -0.46
CA SER A 377 -34.87 -12.47 0.61
C SER A 377 -33.69 -13.20 0.00
N VAL A 378 -32.71 -12.45 -0.54
CA VAL A 378 -31.46 -12.98 -1.10
C VAL A 378 -30.36 -12.74 -0.07
N TYR A 379 -29.60 -13.78 0.23
CA TYR A 379 -28.51 -13.71 1.20
C TYR A 379 -27.41 -14.73 0.87
N VAL A 380 -26.26 -14.54 1.50
CA VAL A 380 -25.12 -15.45 1.53
C VAL A 380 -24.59 -15.60 2.96
N TYR A 381 -23.79 -16.64 3.18
CA TYR A 381 -23.08 -16.87 4.43
C TYR A 381 -21.63 -16.36 4.36
N PRO A 382 -20.98 -16.07 5.49
CA PRO A 382 -19.55 -15.74 5.51
C PRO A 382 -18.65 -16.83 4.90
N SER A 383 -19.02 -18.10 5.02
CA SER A 383 -18.29 -19.24 4.43
C SER A 383 -18.54 -19.46 2.94
N ASP A 384 -19.57 -18.84 2.35
CA ASP A 384 -19.86 -18.98 0.92
C ASP A 384 -18.70 -18.46 0.07
N SER A 385 -18.54 -19.04 -1.12
CA SER A 385 -17.56 -18.57 -2.09
C SER A 385 -18.00 -17.28 -2.77
N VAL A 386 -17.04 -16.51 -3.27
CA VAL A 386 -17.30 -15.31 -4.06
C VAL A 386 -18.06 -15.63 -5.36
N LEU A 387 -17.87 -16.82 -5.92
CA LEU A 387 -18.61 -17.28 -7.10
C LEU A 387 -20.12 -17.38 -6.81
N ARG A 388 -20.50 -17.79 -5.61
CA ARG A 388 -21.90 -17.81 -5.19
C ARG A 388 -22.52 -16.41 -5.16
N VAL A 389 -21.75 -15.41 -4.73
CA VAL A 389 -22.18 -14.01 -4.77
C VAL A 389 -22.40 -13.55 -6.22
N GLN A 390 -21.46 -13.91 -7.12
CA GLN A 390 -21.56 -13.60 -8.54
C GLN A 390 -22.84 -14.19 -9.14
N GLU A 391 -23.07 -15.47 -8.94
CA GLU A 391 -24.26 -16.19 -9.42
C GLU A 391 -25.55 -15.50 -8.97
N LEU A 392 -25.64 -15.15 -7.67
CA LEU A 392 -26.82 -14.45 -7.12
C LEU A 392 -26.97 -13.03 -7.68
N MET A 393 -25.88 -12.31 -7.90
CA MET A 393 -25.92 -10.97 -8.53
C MET A 393 -26.39 -11.03 -9.98
N GLU A 394 -26.08 -12.11 -10.71
CA GLU A 394 -26.49 -12.32 -12.09
C GLU A 394 -27.95 -12.81 -12.18
N THR A 395 -28.33 -13.80 -11.39
CA THR A 395 -29.65 -14.42 -11.44
C THR A 395 -30.71 -13.54 -10.83
N GLU A 396 -30.47 -12.99 -9.65
CA GLU A 396 -31.43 -12.17 -8.93
C GLU A 396 -31.33 -10.67 -9.30
N ALA A 397 -30.28 -10.30 -10.06
CA ALA A 397 -29.96 -8.93 -10.45
C ALA A 397 -29.91 -7.95 -9.26
N TRP A 398 -29.44 -8.40 -8.09
CA TRP A 398 -29.15 -7.58 -6.95
C TRP A 398 -27.71 -7.07 -7.07
N GLY A 399 -27.51 -5.76 -6.89
CA GLY A 399 -26.15 -5.18 -6.89
C GLY A 399 -25.44 -5.22 -5.54
N GLN A 400 -26.15 -5.68 -4.51
CA GLN A 400 -25.68 -5.80 -3.13
C GLN A 400 -26.36 -7.02 -2.51
N ILE A 401 -25.59 -7.92 -1.93
CA ILE A 401 -26.10 -9.15 -1.31
C ILE A 401 -25.85 -9.06 0.19
N PRO A 402 -26.90 -9.10 1.01
CA PRO A 402 -26.80 -9.21 2.46
C PRO A 402 -26.12 -10.51 2.88
N VAL A 403 -25.32 -10.46 3.94
CA VAL A 403 -24.67 -11.60 4.56
C VAL A 403 -25.37 -11.87 5.90
N VAL A 404 -25.78 -13.12 6.13
CA VAL A 404 -26.43 -13.54 7.38
C VAL A 404 -25.54 -14.52 8.13
N ALA A 405 -25.73 -14.61 9.46
CA ALA A 405 -25.00 -15.56 10.29
C ALA A 405 -25.33 -17.01 9.91
N GLU A 406 -24.32 -17.90 9.92
CA GLU A 406 -24.52 -19.35 9.64
C GLU A 406 -25.28 -20.05 10.76
N GLU A 407 -24.95 -19.71 12.01
CA GLU A 407 -25.57 -20.26 13.21
C GLU A 407 -26.67 -19.33 13.74
N GLY A 408 -27.76 -19.89 14.24
CA GLY A 408 -28.89 -19.17 14.85
C GLY A 408 -30.12 -20.04 14.93
N ASP A 409 -31.03 -19.72 15.88
CA ASP A 409 -32.26 -20.48 16.13
C ASP A 409 -33.35 -20.27 15.04
N ASP A 410 -33.29 -19.11 14.35
CA ASP A 410 -34.24 -18.78 13.29
C ASP A 410 -33.79 -19.32 11.92
N PRO A 411 -34.74 -19.58 10.99
CA PRO A 411 -34.41 -19.86 9.60
C PRO A 411 -33.52 -18.76 8.98
N PRO A 412 -32.59 -19.08 8.08
CA PRO A 412 -31.65 -18.13 7.51
C PRO A 412 -32.28 -16.89 6.88
N GLU A 413 -33.41 -17.08 6.19
CA GLU A 413 -34.21 -16.03 5.57
C GLU A 413 -34.85 -15.05 6.57
N ASP A 414 -34.96 -15.44 7.85
CA ASP A 414 -35.54 -14.64 8.92
C ASP A 414 -34.45 -13.96 9.79
N ARG A 415 -33.18 -14.24 9.55
CA ARG A 415 -32.06 -13.64 10.30
C ARG A 415 -31.76 -12.22 9.83
N PRO A 416 -31.39 -11.30 10.76
CA PRO A 416 -30.93 -9.99 10.37
C PRO A 416 -29.56 -10.07 9.66
N PRO A 417 -29.28 -9.18 8.68
CA PRO A 417 -27.99 -9.19 8.00
C PRO A 417 -26.88 -8.67 8.93
N ILE A 418 -25.76 -9.39 8.99
CA ILE A 418 -24.55 -9.05 9.74
C ILE A 418 -23.54 -8.30 8.87
N GLY A 419 -23.67 -8.37 7.55
CA GLY A 419 -22.78 -7.75 6.59
C GLY A 419 -23.42 -7.60 5.22
N ILE A 420 -22.65 -7.07 4.28
CA ILE A 420 -23.06 -6.87 2.91
C ILE A 420 -21.88 -7.03 1.96
N VAL A 421 -22.11 -7.64 0.79
CA VAL A 421 -21.16 -7.66 -0.34
C VAL A 421 -21.75 -6.87 -1.49
N THR A 422 -21.00 -5.92 -2.03
CA THR A 422 -21.43 -5.09 -3.15
C THR A 422 -20.82 -5.58 -4.48
N ARG A 423 -21.40 -5.15 -5.61
CA ARG A 423 -20.81 -5.41 -6.94
C ARG A 423 -19.37 -4.88 -7.04
N THR A 424 -19.05 -3.76 -6.41
CA THR A 424 -17.69 -3.21 -6.40
C THR A 424 -16.73 -4.13 -5.66
N ASP A 425 -17.15 -4.78 -4.59
CA ASP A 425 -16.34 -5.74 -3.84
C ASP A 425 -16.08 -6.97 -4.70
N LEU A 426 -17.10 -7.49 -5.35
CA LEU A 426 -17.01 -8.62 -6.30
C LEU A 426 -16.05 -8.29 -7.46
N LEU A 427 -16.24 -7.15 -8.14
CA LEU A 427 -15.37 -6.76 -9.25
C LEU A 427 -13.92 -6.55 -8.79
N SER A 428 -13.72 -5.95 -7.62
CA SER A 428 -12.39 -5.78 -7.04
C SER A 428 -11.71 -7.12 -6.73
N ALA A 429 -12.47 -8.14 -6.38
CA ALA A 429 -11.96 -9.49 -6.12
C ALA A 429 -11.62 -10.24 -7.41
N LEU A 430 -12.47 -10.14 -8.43
CA LEU A 430 -12.33 -10.88 -9.70
C LEU A 430 -11.29 -10.24 -10.66
N PHE A 431 -11.17 -8.90 -10.67
CA PHE A 431 -10.27 -8.18 -11.58
C PHE A 431 -8.98 -7.67 -10.93
N LYS A 432 -8.75 -7.93 -9.65
CA LYS A 432 -7.39 -7.82 -9.13
C LYS A 432 -6.57 -8.89 -9.83
N SER A 433 -5.69 -8.47 -10.74
CA SER A 433 -4.61 -9.33 -11.21
C SER A 433 -4.00 -10.03 -9.99
N PRO A 434 -3.66 -11.33 -10.10
CA PRO A 434 -2.98 -12.02 -9.01
C PRO A 434 -1.84 -11.11 -8.54
N PRO A 435 -1.67 -10.91 -7.25
CA PRO A 435 -0.62 -10.05 -6.76
C PRO A 435 0.71 -10.58 -7.30
N GLU A 436 1.41 -9.75 -8.06
CA GLU A 436 2.77 -10.02 -8.54
C GLU A 436 3.79 -10.21 -7.40
N LEU A 437 3.32 -10.34 -6.15
CA LEU A 437 4.15 -10.53 -4.98
C LEU A 437 3.55 -11.63 -4.08
N PRO A 438 4.38 -12.58 -3.62
CA PRO A 438 3.99 -13.64 -2.69
C PRO A 438 3.68 -13.17 -1.27
N ASP A 439 3.40 -11.90 -1.01
CA ASP A 439 3.39 -11.28 0.32
C ASP A 439 2.06 -10.57 0.64
N THR A 440 0.95 -11.31 0.60
CA THR A 440 -0.32 -10.85 1.22
C THR A 440 -0.41 -11.27 2.69
N ASP A 441 0.39 -12.25 3.13
CA ASP A 441 0.46 -12.68 4.52
C ASP A 441 1.61 -11.98 5.26
N MET A 442 1.25 -11.04 6.10
CA MET A 442 2.21 -10.24 6.89
C MET A 442 2.60 -10.90 8.22
N ARG A 443 2.13 -12.12 8.53
CA ARG A 443 2.37 -12.77 9.83
C ARG A 443 3.83 -12.88 10.19
N GLU A 444 4.64 -13.45 9.28
CA GLU A 444 6.10 -13.60 9.53
C GLU A 444 6.77 -12.23 9.69
N ARG A 445 6.37 -11.26 8.90
CA ARG A 445 6.93 -9.90 8.97
C ARG A 445 6.55 -9.22 10.29
N LEU A 446 5.29 -9.27 10.70
CA LEU A 446 4.84 -8.72 11.99
C LEU A 446 5.55 -9.38 13.17
N SER A 447 5.66 -10.72 13.18
CA SER A 447 6.36 -11.47 14.23
C SER A 447 7.86 -11.18 14.29
N SER A 448 8.47 -10.77 13.16
CA SER A 448 9.90 -10.40 13.11
C SER A 448 10.18 -8.97 13.57
N ILE A 449 9.23 -8.05 13.34
CA ILE A 449 9.39 -6.62 13.65
C ILE A 449 8.98 -6.31 15.09
N PHE A 450 7.91 -6.92 15.59
CA PHE A 450 7.45 -6.73 16.97
C PHE A 450 8.27 -7.56 17.96
N SER A 451 8.36 -7.06 19.21
CA SER A 451 8.87 -7.88 20.30
C SER A 451 7.92 -9.07 20.54
N PRO A 452 8.42 -10.21 21.09
CA PRO A 452 7.56 -11.35 21.40
C PRO A 452 6.38 -10.98 22.30
N GLU A 453 6.61 -10.07 23.26
CA GLU A 453 5.60 -9.58 24.18
C GLU A 453 4.51 -8.80 23.43
N PHE A 454 4.91 -7.92 22.50
CA PHE A 454 3.95 -7.15 21.72
C PHE A 454 3.17 -8.03 20.74
N TRP A 455 3.86 -8.98 20.11
CA TRP A 455 3.19 -9.93 19.21
C TRP A 455 2.16 -10.78 19.94
N SER A 456 2.47 -11.24 21.18
CA SER A 456 1.53 -11.98 22.02
C SER A 456 0.32 -11.14 22.41
N LEU A 457 0.51 -9.85 22.71
CA LEU A 457 -0.62 -8.92 22.98
C LEU A 457 -1.53 -8.79 21.76
N VAL A 458 -0.96 -8.63 20.56
CA VAL A 458 -1.74 -8.51 19.31
C VAL A 458 -2.55 -9.78 19.04
N ARG A 459 -1.93 -10.96 19.21
CA ARG A 459 -2.60 -12.25 19.03
C ARG A 459 -3.78 -12.43 19.98
N VAL A 460 -3.56 -12.17 21.25
CA VAL A 460 -4.61 -12.30 22.29
C VAL A 460 -5.75 -11.32 22.04
N ALA A 461 -5.44 -10.09 21.61
CA ALA A 461 -6.45 -9.13 21.20
C ALA A 461 -7.25 -9.63 19.98
N GLY A 462 -6.56 -10.22 18.99
CA GLY A 462 -7.18 -10.82 17.81
C GLY A 462 -8.08 -12.02 18.12
N GLU A 463 -7.65 -12.91 19.01
CA GLU A 463 -8.44 -14.06 19.46
C GLU A 463 -9.70 -13.63 20.22
N THR A 464 -9.55 -12.64 21.12
CA THR A 464 -10.69 -12.11 21.87
C THR A 464 -11.69 -11.41 20.94
N ALA A 465 -11.19 -10.62 20.01
CA ALA A 465 -11.99 -9.94 19.00
C ALA A 465 -12.72 -10.95 18.10
N GLY A 466 -12.05 -12.03 17.67
CA GLY A 466 -12.66 -13.11 16.89
C GLY A 466 -13.80 -13.82 17.62
N GLN A 467 -13.64 -14.10 18.93
CA GLN A 467 -14.69 -14.67 19.77
C GLN A 467 -15.91 -13.74 19.91
N MET A 468 -15.67 -12.42 19.88
CA MET A 468 -16.72 -11.39 19.94
C MET A 468 -17.29 -11.03 18.55
N GLN A 469 -16.80 -11.67 17.47
CA GLN A 469 -17.17 -11.36 16.09
C GLN A 469 -16.92 -9.88 15.72
N MET A 470 -15.86 -9.29 16.25
CA MET A 470 -15.43 -7.90 16.01
C MET A 470 -14.07 -7.91 15.29
N PRO A 471 -14.02 -7.83 13.96
CA PRO A 471 -12.75 -7.76 13.24
C PRO A 471 -11.89 -6.58 13.69
N ILE A 472 -10.58 -6.81 13.83
CA ILE A 472 -9.62 -5.77 14.24
C ILE A 472 -8.48 -5.63 13.24
N TYR A 473 -7.94 -4.40 13.12
CA TYR A 473 -6.99 -4.06 12.06
C TYR A 473 -5.91 -3.10 12.54
N PHE A 474 -4.67 -3.33 12.09
CA PHE A 474 -3.71 -2.24 11.95
C PHE A 474 -4.03 -1.43 10.70
N VAL A 475 -3.89 -0.09 10.75
CA VAL A 475 -4.32 0.79 9.65
C VAL A 475 -3.38 1.97 9.42
N GLY A 476 -3.43 2.52 8.23
CA GLY A 476 -2.88 3.84 7.91
C GLY A 476 -1.36 3.93 7.93
N GLY A 477 -0.85 4.92 8.64
CA GLY A 477 0.58 5.21 8.72
C GLY A 477 1.42 4.05 9.23
N LEU A 478 0.92 3.29 10.19
CA LEU A 478 1.55 2.08 10.69
C LEU A 478 1.82 1.08 9.56
N VAL A 479 0.78 0.73 8.80
CA VAL A 479 0.89 -0.27 7.72
C VAL A 479 1.79 0.23 6.60
N ARG A 480 1.67 1.52 6.23
CA ARG A 480 2.55 2.17 5.27
C ARG A 480 4.00 2.09 5.71
N ASP A 481 4.31 2.48 6.95
CA ASP A 481 5.68 2.54 7.46
C ASP A 481 6.27 1.12 7.59
N LEU A 482 5.47 0.12 7.98
CA LEU A 482 5.86 -1.29 7.94
C LEU A 482 6.24 -1.75 6.53
N LEU A 483 5.45 -1.38 5.52
CA LEU A 483 5.73 -1.75 4.12
C LEU A 483 6.96 -1.03 3.53
N LEU A 484 7.34 0.11 4.11
CA LEU A 484 8.55 0.88 3.75
C LEU A 484 9.79 0.52 4.58
N ASP A 485 9.74 -0.54 5.42
CA ASP A 485 10.79 -0.93 6.35
C ASP A 485 11.21 0.20 7.32
N LYS A 486 10.24 1.08 7.67
CA LYS A 486 10.40 2.15 8.64
C LYS A 486 9.77 1.76 9.98
N GLN A 487 10.34 2.27 11.07
CA GLN A 487 9.71 2.09 12.38
C GLN A 487 8.45 2.96 12.49
N PRO A 488 7.27 2.39 12.81
CA PRO A 488 6.05 3.15 13.03
C PRO A 488 6.14 3.94 14.35
N VAL A 489 5.53 5.12 14.35
CA VAL A 489 5.53 6.02 15.51
C VAL A 489 4.33 5.78 16.42
N ASP A 490 3.16 5.53 15.84
CA ASP A 490 1.89 5.35 16.55
C ASP A 490 1.27 3.99 16.20
N ILE A 491 0.72 3.31 17.20
CA ILE A 491 0.12 1.98 17.08
C ILE A 491 -1.32 2.05 17.54
N ASP A 492 -2.23 2.22 16.58
CA ASP A 492 -3.67 2.20 16.82
C ASP A 492 -4.28 0.93 16.20
N ILE A 493 -5.18 0.28 16.94
CA ILE A 493 -5.99 -0.84 16.45
C ILE A 493 -7.41 -0.34 16.18
N VAL A 494 -7.83 -0.44 14.93
CA VAL A 494 -9.21 -0.15 14.54
C VAL A 494 -10.08 -1.39 14.73
N VAL A 495 -11.23 -1.22 15.36
CA VAL A 495 -12.20 -2.27 15.67
C VAL A 495 -13.44 -2.06 14.81
N GLU A 496 -13.80 -3.04 14.01
CA GLU A 496 -15.07 -3.06 13.29
C GLU A 496 -16.17 -3.62 14.22
N GLY A 497 -16.60 -2.76 15.14
CA GLY A 497 -17.46 -3.07 16.27
C GLY A 497 -17.28 -2.01 17.37
N ASP A 498 -17.61 -2.35 18.59
CA ASP A 498 -17.43 -1.45 19.76
C ASP A 498 -16.04 -1.67 20.39
N ALA A 499 -15.14 -0.70 20.21
CA ALA A 499 -13.79 -0.72 20.75
C ALA A 499 -13.77 -0.72 22.29
N ILE A 500 -14.78 -0.12 22.92
CA ILE A 500 -14.90 -0.08 24.39
C ILE A 500 -15.28 -1.46 24.92
N GLU A 501 -16.22 -2.11 24.24
CA GLU A 501 -16.66 -3.48 24.61
C GLU A 501 -15.51 -4.49 24.43
N LEU A 502 -14.70 -4.37 23.37
CA LEU A 502 -13.52 -5.19 23.18
C LEU A 502 -12.48 -5.00 24.29
N ALA A 503 -12.16 -3.75 24.63
CA ALA A 503 -11.21 -3.43 25.70
C ALA A 503 -11.68 -3.96 27.07
N GLU A 504 -12.97 -3.86 27.35
CA GLU A 504 -13.58 -4.45 28.55
C GLU A 504 -13.59 -5.99 28.52
N GLY A 505 -13.72 -6.59 27.33
CA GLY A 505 -13.56 -8.03 27.12
C GLY A 505 -12.15 -8.51 27.48
N LEU A 506 -11.13 -7.79 27.01
CA LEU A 506 -9.72 -8.04 27.35
C LEU A 506 -9.45 -7.85 28.85
N ARG A 507 -9.99 -6.80 29.46
CA ARG A 507 -9.90 -6.58 30.91
C ARG A 507 -10.54 -7.72 31.71
N ARG A 508 -11.70 -8.22 31.29
CA ARG A 508 -12.36 -9.37 31.96
C ARG A 508 -11.53 -10.64 31.86
N ARG A 509 -10.84 -10.86 30.74
CA ARG A 509 -10.07 -12.09 30.48
C ARG A 509 -8.68 -12.05 31.11
N PHE A 510 -7.98 -10.93 31.02
CA PHE A 510 -6.57 -10.78 31.37
C PHE A 510 -6.30 -9.79 32.50
N GLY A 511 -7.32 -9.05 32.98
CA GLY A 511 -7.13 -7.95 33.93
C GLY A 511 -6.60 -6.67 33.27
N GLY A 512 -5.96 -5.81 34.08
CA GLY A 512 -5.49 -4.48 33.64
C GLY A 512 -6.56 -3.40 33.77
N ASP A 513 -6.21 -2.19 33.29
CA ASP A 513 -7.06 -1.00 33.37
C ASP A 513 -7.56 -0.59 31.99
N VAL A 514 -8.84 -0.12 31.92
CA VAL A 514 -9.42 0.43 30.69
C VAL A 514 -9.83 1.87 30.93
N HIS A 515 -9.37 2.76 30.06
CA HIS A 515 -9.82 4.15 29.98
C HIS A 515 -10.56 4.36 28.67
N SER A 516 -11.85 4.69 28.73
CA SER A 516 -12.71 4.88 27.55
C SER A 516 -13.15 6.33 27.37
N HIS A 517 -13.45 6.67 26.12
CA HIS A 517 -14.06 7.93 25.71
C HIS A 517 -15.27 7.65 24.81
N ASP A 518 -16.44 7.53 25.42
CA ASP A 518 -17.70 7.14 24.78
C ASP A 518 -18.05 8.01 23.57
N ARG A 519 -17.82 9.33 23.68
CA ARG A 519 -18.11 10.28 22.60
C ARG A 519 -17.35 9.98 21.31
N PHE A 520 -16.17 9.38 21.41
CA PHE A 520 -15.28 9.11 20.27
C PHE A 520 -15.18 7.62 19.94
N GLY A 521 -15.82 6.74 20.72
CA GLY A 521 -15.73 5.30 20.54
C GLY A 521 -14.28 4.79 20.62
N THR A 522 -13.50 5.31 21.58
CA THR A 522 -12.10 4.92 21.77
C THR A 522 -11.89 4.35 23.16
N ALA A 523 -11.03 3.36 23.26
CA ALA A 523 -10.65 2.76 24.52
C ALA A 523 -9.14 2.48 24.54
N LYS A 524 -8.55 2.73 25.71
CA LYS A 524 -7.15 2.45 26.00
C LYS A 524 -7.10 1.34 27.03
N TRP A 525 -6.54 0.19 26.67
CA TRP A 525 -6.31 -0.92 27.59
C TRP A 525 -4.84 -0.98 28.00
N SER A 526 -4.59 -0.96 29.31
CA SER A 526 -3.27 -1.05 29.92
C SER A 526 -3.16 -2.37 30.69
N PRO A 527 -2.53 -3.43 30.12
CA PRO A 527 -2.32 -4.68 30.86
C PRO A 527 -1.36 -4.46 32.03
N GLY A 528 -1.71 -4.94 33.22
CA GLY A 528 -0.82 -4.92 34.38
C GLY A 528 0.28 -5.99 34.28
N ALA A 529 1.25 -5.98 35.21
CA ALA A 529 2.35 -6.96 35.22
C ALA A 529 1.86 -8.41 35.26
N ASP A 530 0.81 -8.69 36.09
CA ASP A 530 0.21 -10.02 36.18
C ASP A 530 -0.53 -10.41 34.89
N SER A 531 -1.10 -9.45 34.18
CA SER A 531 -1.77 -9.64 32.89
C SER A 531 -0.78 -10.06 31.81
N TYR A 532 0.41 -9.44 31.76
CA TYR A 532 1.46 -9.82 30.82
C TYR A 532 1.90 -11.29 31.04
N ALA A 533 2.08 -11.71 32.28
CA ALA A 533 2.48 -13.09 32.58
C ALA A 533 1.41 -14.10 32.11
N ALA A 534 0.12 -13.80 32.30
CA ALA A 534 -0.98 -14.64 31.84
C ALA A 534 -1.05 -14.71 30.31
N ILE A 535 -0.86 -13.58 29.62
CA ILE A 535 -0.86 -13.47 28.15
C ILE A 535 0.28 -14.29 27.53
N LEU A 536 1.50 -14.18 28.07
CA LEU A 536 2.66 -14.94 27.57
C LEU A 536 2.48 -16.44 27.78
N GLN A 537 1.87 -16.84 28.88
CA GLN A 537 1.58 -18.25 29.19
C GLN A 537 0.52 -18.82 28.23
N GLU A 538 -0.52 -18.09 27.91
CA GLU A 538 -1.59 -18.51 26.99
C GLU A 538 -1.10 -18.54 25.53
N ALA A 539 -0.24 -17.59 25.14
CA ALA A 539 0.34 -17.55 23.81
C ALA A 539 1.33 -18.71 23.50
N GLY A 540 1.69 -19.50 24.50
CA GLY A 540 2.62 -20.63 24.34
C GLY A 540 4.07 -20.23 24.11
N ASP A 541 4.42 -18.98 24.26
CA ASP A 541 5.77 -18.44 24.12
C ASP A 541 6.51 -18.52 25.47
N SER A 542 7.13 -19.68 25.73
CA SER A 542 8.14 -19.77 26.79
C SER A 542 9.34 -18.89 26.44
N PRO A 543 9.97 -18.18 27.39
CA PRO A 543 11.07 -17.23 27.15
C PRO A 543 12.39 -17.84 26.65
N THR A 544 12.37 -19.06 26.13
CA THR A 544 13.58 -19.84 25.75
C THR A 544 13.69 -20.24 24.28
N ALA A 545 13.11 -19.52 23.35
CA ALA A 545 13.38 -19.76 21.92
C ALA A 545 14.19 -18.63 21.30
N THR A 546 15.50 -18.61 21.60
CA THR A 546 16.50 -17.86 20.86
C THR A 546 16.75 -18.56 19.52
N SER A 547 16.04 -18.21 18.46
CA SER A 547 16.46 -18.53 17.11
C SER A 547 17.20 -17.33 16.53
N ALA A 548 18.51 -17.54 16.36
CA ALA A 548 19.43 -16.62 15.74
C ALA A 548 19.04 -16.39 14.26
N VAL A 549 18.42 -15.26 13.97
CA VAL A 549 18.50 -14.62 12.65
C VAL A 549 19.01 -13.20 12.87
N SER A 550 20.29 -13.06 12.60
CA SER A 550 21.03 -11.81 12.60
C SER A 550 20.50 -10.90 11.49
N ARG A 551 19.78 -9.84 11.84
CA ARG A 551 19.84 -8.53 11.18
C ARG A 551 19.60 -7.48 12.24
N ASN A 552 20.44 -6.45 12.27
CA ASN A 552 20.51 -5.32 13.19
C ASN A 552 19.29 -4.38 13.06
N THR A 553 18.08 -4.88 13.35
CA THR A 553 16.87 -4.05 13.47
C THR A 553 16.34 -4.22 14.88
N GLU A 554 16.38 -3.15 15.67
CA GLU A 554 15.73 -3.11 16.97
C GLU A 554 14.25 -3.44 16.80
N ARG A 555 13.75 -4.48 17.51
CA ARG A 555 12.34 -4.86 17.49
C ARG A 555 11.51 -3.78 18.19
N ILE A 556 10.29 -3.56 17.71
CA ILE A 556 9.34 -2.64 18.33
C ILE A 556 8.89 -3.22 19.66
N PRO A 557 9.15 -2.57 20.80
CA PRO A 557 8.77 -3.06 22.12
C PRO A 557 7.25 -3.01 22.31
N ALA A 558 6.74 -3.82 23.25
CA ALA A 558 5.34 -3.73 23.64
C ALA A 558 5.04 -2.33 24.22
N PRO A 559 3.99 -1.64 23.74
CA PRO A 559 3.60 -0.36 24.31
C PRO A 559 2.98 -0.58 25.71
N PRO A 560 3.04 0.43 26.60
CA PRO A 560 2.44 0.33 27.95
C PRO A 560 0.92 0.18 27.93
N HIS A 561 0.29 0.48 26.82
CA HIS A 561 -1.14 0.35 26.57
C HIS A 561 -1.41 0.14 25.08
N ILE A 562 -2.55 -0.42 24.75
CA ILE A 562 -3.06 -0.53 23.39
C ILE A 562 -4.26 0.40 23.23
N ASP A 563 -4.22 1.20 22.17
CA ASP A 563 -5.32 2.09 21.80
C ASP A 563 -6.24 1.38 20.79
N PHE A 564 -7.50 1.22 21.17
CA PHE A 564 -8.57 0.70 20.34
C PHE A 564 -9.48 1.83 19.87
N VAL A 565 -9.78 1.87 18.59
CA VAL A 565 -10.63 2.90 17.98
C VAL A 565 -11.74 2.22 17.19
N THR A 566 -12.99 2.53 17.45
CA THR A 566 -14.12 2.05 16.64
C THR A 566 -14.00 2.53 15.20
N ALA A 567 -14.10 1.63 14.23
CA ALA A 567 -14.19 1.97 12.83
C ALA A 567 -15.34 2.93 12.58
N ARG A 568 -15.09 4.02 11.90
CA ARG A 568 -16.05 5.12 11.78
C ARG A 568 -16.12 5.69 10.36
N LYS A 569 -17.28 6.23 10.04
CA LYS A 569 -17.51 7.07 8.87
C LYS A 569 -17.67 8.51 9.29
N GLU A 570 -17.25 9.43 8.43
CA GLU A 570 -17.32 10.87 8.66
C GLU A 570 -18.21 11.55 7.63
N PHE A 571 -19.02 12.51 8.07
CA PHE A 571 -19.89 13.29 7.21
C PHE A 571 -19.64 14.78 7.40
N TYR A 572 -19.38 15.48 6.33
CA TYR A 572 -19.16 16.91 6.31
C TYR A 572 -20.46 17.62 5.91
N LYS A 573 -21.15 18.24 6.88
CA LYS A 573 -22.38 19.02 6.61
C LYS A 573 -22.12 20.24 5.71
N ARG A 574 -20.92 20.77 5.76
CA ARG A 574 -20.42 21.91 4.99
C ARG A 574 -18.92 21.76 4.78
N PRO A 575 -18.35 22.29 3.69
CA PRO A 575 -16.90 22.35 3.53
C PRO A 575 -16.21 22.92 4.78
N THR A 576 -15.09 22.35 5.19
CA THR A 576 -14.26 22.77 6.33
C THR A 576 -14.88 22.60 7.73
N ALA A 577 -16.11 22.11 7.86
CA ALA A 577 -16.72 21.82 9.17
C ALA A 577 -16.03 20.61 9.82
N LEU A 578 -16.17 20.49 11.16
CA LEU A 578 -15.84 19.23 11.81
C LEU A 578 -16.84 18.17 11.38
N PRO A 579 -16.39 16.94 11.04
CA PRO A 579 -17.30 15.88 10.61
C PRO A 579 -18.18 15.38 11.77
N ASP A 580 -19.41 15.00 11.45
CA ASP A 580 -20.20 14.12 12.29
C ASP A 580 -19.68 12.70 12.12
N VAL A 581 -19.57 11.94 13.20
CA VAL A 581 -18.95 10.62 13.25
C VAL A 581 -19.99 9.57 13.61
N GLU A 582 -20.07 8.49 12.84
CA GLU A 582 -20.91 7.32 13.13
C GLU A 582 -20.09 6.03 13.00
N PRO A 583 -20.38 4.97 13.73
CA PRO A 583 -19.75 3.67 13.52
C PRO A 583 -19.90 3.19 12.09
N GLY A 584 -18.90 2.53 11.54
CA GLY A 584 -18.88 2.08 10.16
C GLY A 584 -17.99 0.85 9.95
N SER A 585 -17.95 0.36 8.70
CA SER A 585 -17.04 -0.71 8.32
C SER A 585 -15.60 -0.20 8.17
N ILE A 586 -14.63 -1.12 8.20
CA ILE A 586 -13.21 -0.78 7.92
C ILE A 586 -13.05 -0.10 6.57
N LYS A 587 -13.78 -0.52 5.54
CA LYS A 587 -13.74 0.08 4.21
C LYS A 587 -14.14 1.57 4.24
N LEU A 588 -15.18 1.93 5.02
CA LEU A 588 -15.61 3.32 5.20
C LEU A 588 -14.62 4.12 6.05
N ASP A 589 -14.02 3.51 7.07
CA ASP A 589 -12.95 4.15 7.85
C ASP A 589 -11.73 4.48 7.00
N LEU A 590 -11.34 3.56 6.10
CA LEU A 590 -10.26 3.80 5.17
C LEU A 590 -10.62 4.85 4.12
N HIS A 591 -11.88 4.91 3.64
CA HIS A 591 -12.35 5.86 2.64
C HIS A 591 -12.30 7.34 3.10
N ARG A 592 -12.49 7.62 4.40
CA ARG A 592 -12.43 8.98 4.96
C ARG A 592 -11.00 9.52 5.13
N ARG A 593 -9.97 8.68 4.95
CA ARG A 593 -8.57 9.07 5.15
C ARG A 593 -8.09 10.01 4.04
N ASP A 594 -6.91 10.57 4.24
CA ASP A 594 -6.38 11.62 3.39
C ASP A 594 -5.86 11.10 2.03
N PHE A 595 -4.99 10.07 2.04
CA PHE A 595 -4.28 9.60 0.85
C PHE A 595 -4.37 8.08 0.71
N THR A 596 -4.29 7.57 -0.53
CA THR A 596 -4.34 6.14 -0.87
C THR A 596 -3.30 5.33 -0.09
N ILE A 597 -2.08 5.82 0.08
CA ILE A 597 -1.01 5.16 0.84
C ILE A 597 -1.32 4.99 2.33
N ASN A 598 -2.29 5.72 2.86
CA ASN A 598 -2.76 5.62 4.24
C ASN A 598 -4.06 4.80 4.37
N THR A 599 -4.53 4.18 3.28
CA THR A 599 -5.74 3.33 3.29
C THR A 599 -5.44 1.84 3.31
N LEU A 600 -4.24 1.47 3.67
CA LEU A 600 -3.82 0.08 3.84
C LEU A 600 -4.22 -0.40 5.23
N ALA A 601 -4.67 -1.66 5.33
CA ALA A 601 -5.00 -2.29 6.59
C ALA A 601 -4.43 -3.71 6.66
N ILE A 602 -4.07 -4.18 7.87
CA ILE A 602 -3.69 -5.56 8.13
C ILE A 602 -4.68 -6.11 9.15
N ARG A 603 -5.38 -7.18 8.80
CA ARG A 603 -6.32 -7.85 9.68
C ARG A 603 -5.58 -8.65 10.76
N LEU A 604 -6.12 -8.64 11.99
CA LEU A 604 -5.44 -9.19 13.16
C LEU A 604 -6.24 -10.30 13.89
N ASP A 605 -7.43 -10.62 13.44
CA ASP A 605 -8.34 -11.58 14.09
C ASP A 605 -8.46 -12.90 13.33
N GLY A 606 -8.67 -13.98 14.06
CA GLY A 606 -9.01 -15.31 13.56
C GLY A 606 -8.03 -15.85 12.52
N ASP A 607 -8.55 -16.57 11.53
CA ASP A 607 -7.79 -17.18 10.45
C ASP A 607 -7.23 -16.14 9.46
N TYR A 608 -7.70 -14.89 9.55
CA TYR A 608 -7.29 -13.78 8.69
C TYR A 608 -6.12 -12.96 9.25
N LEU A 609 -5.55 -13.37 10.39
CA LEU A 609 -4.38 -12.72 10.99
C LEU A 609 -3.27 -12.54 9.97
N GLY A 610 -2.79 -11.30 9.80
CA GLY A 610 -1.72 -10.96 8.85
C GLY A 610 -2.19 -10.65 7.44
N GLN A 611 -3.47 -10.78 7.12
CA GLN A 611 -4.00 -10.46 5.80
C GLN A 611 -3.92 -8.95 5.52
N LEU A 612 -3.18 -8.58 4.48
CA LEU A 612 -3.09 -7.19 4.02
C LEU A 612 -4.26 -6.84 3.09
N LEU A 613 -5.00 -5.79 3.46
CA LEU A 613 -6.15 -5.28 2.70
C LEU A 613 -5.78 -3.96 2.01
N ASP A 614 -6.07 -3.88 0.71
CA ASP A 614 -5.88 -2.69 -0.12
C ASP A 614 -7.10 -2.47 -1.03
N PHE A 615 -8.05 -1.67 -0.58
CA PHE A 615 -9.28 -1.36 -1.33
C PHE A 615 -9.10 -0.23 -2.35
N TYR A 616 -8.09 0.64 -2.16
CA TYR A 616 -7.96 1.90 -2.89
C TYR A 616 -6.65 2.02 -3.70
N GLY A 617 -5.89 0.93 -3.84
CA GLY A 617 -4.66 0.89 -4.63
C GLY A 617 -3.45 1.53 -3.94
N GLY A 618 -3.47 1.62 -2.61
CA GLY A 618 -2.41 2.21 -1.80
C GLY A 618 -1.05 1.54 -1.97
N ARG A 619 -1.00 0.21 -2.14
CA ARG A 619 0.26 -0.52 -2.40
C ARG A 619 0.92 -0.10 -3.72
N ARG A 620 0.11 0.09 -4.75
CA ARG A 620 0.60 0.54 -6.06
C ARG A 620 1.20 1.93 -5.96
N ASP A 621 0.49 2.86 -5.32
CA ASP A 621 0.95 4.24 -5.15
C ASP A 621 2.17 4.30 -4.23
N LEU A 622 2.22 3.46 -3.18
CA LEU A 622 3.38 3.32 -2.29
C LEU A 622 4.65 2.88 -3.04
N ARG A 623 4.54 1.85 -3.91
CA ARG A 623 5.66 1.38 -4.75
C ARG A 623 6.12 2.43 -5.77
N ARG A 624 5.21 3.25 -6.27
CA ARG A 624 5.53 4.32 -7.23
C ARG A 624 6.01 5.61 -6.59
N GLY A 625 5.97 5.71 -5.26
CA GLY A 625 6.32 6.94 -4.54
C GLY A 625 5.33 8.07 -4.79
N ILE A 626 4.03 7.78 -4.85
CA ILE A 626 2.98 8.73 -5.23
C ILE A 626 2.08 9.06 -4.03
N ILE A 627 1.80 10.34 -3.81
CA ILE A 627 0.77 10.86 -2.92
C ILE A 627 -0.48 11.17 -3.73
N ARG A 628 -1.57 10.45 -3.49
CA ARG A 628 -2.84 10.57 -4.21
C ARG A 628 -4.00 10.68 -3.22
N VAL A 629 -4.93 11.59 -3.44
CA VAL A 629 -6.21 11.67 -2.71
C VAL A 629 -7.17 10.56 -3.14
N LEU A 630 -8.12 10.21 -2.29
CA LEU A 630 -9.10 9.17 -2.58
C LEU A 630 -10.21 9.63 -3.54
N HIS A 631 -10.56 10.92 -3.48
CA HIS A 631 -11.61 11.52 -4.32
C HIS A 631 -11.33 13.01 -4.55
N SER A 632 -11.91 13.58 -5.58
CA SER A 632 -11.69 14.98 -6.01
C SER A 632 -12.12 16.03 -4.98
N LEU A 633 -13.01 15.72 -4.07
CA LEU A 633 -13.46 16.65 -3.03
C LEU A 633 -12.62 16.61 -1.75
N SER A 634 -11.57 15.78 -1.71
CA SER A 634 -10.79 15.52 -0.49
C SER A 634 -10.20 16.78 0.14
N PHE A 635 -9.66 17.70 -0.66
CA PHE A 635 -9.13 19.00 -0.17
C PHE A 635 -10.22 20.03 0.13
N ILE A 636 -11.41 19.90 -0.51
CA ILE A 636 -12.56 20.76 -0.23
C ILE A 636 -13.16 20.38 1.13
N ASP A 637 -13.26 19.10 1.44
CA ASP A 637 -13.74 18.59 2.72
C ASP A 637 -12.82 19.02 3.87
N ASP A 638 -11.52 18.85 3.66
CA ASP A 638 -10.50 19.27 4.63
C ASP A 638 -9.25 19.86 3.96
N PRO A 639 -9.19 21.20 3.82
CA PRO A 639 -8.04 21.87 3.19
C PRO A 639 -6.71 21.68 3.93
N THR A 640 -6.72 21.26 5.22
CA THR A 640 -5.47 20.95 5.93
C THR A 640 -4.73 19.75 5.35
N ARG A 641 -5.43 18.92 4.54
CA ARG A 641 -4.80 17.81 3.81
C ARG A 641 -3.76 18.29 2.79
N ILE A 642 -3.81 19.57 2.34
CA ILE A 642 -2.79 20.18 1.48
C ILE A 642 -1.46 20.23 2.24
N LEU A 643 -1.46 20.73 3.48
CA LEU A 643 -0.25 20.79 4.31
C LEU A 643 0.27 19.37 4.62
N ARG A 644 -0.65 18.43 4.88
CA ARG A 644 -0.32 17.03 5.12
C ARG A 644 0.28 16.34 3.87
N ALA A 645 -0.23 16.68 2.66
CA ALA A 645 0.31 16.18 1.40
C ALA A 645 1.78 16.59 1.23
N VAL A 646 2.08 17.88 1.41
CA VAL A 646 3.43 18.42 1.32
C VAL A 646 4.35 17.77 2.37
N ARG A 647 3.87 17.65 3.60
CA ARG A 647 4.64 17.01 4.67
C ARG A 647 4.99 15.56 4.35
N LEU A 648 4.04 14.77 3.84
CA LEU A 648 4.28 13.38 3.44
C LEU A 648 5.15 13.28 2.18
N GLU A 649 4.98 14.19 1.20
CA GLU A 649 5.81 14.28 0.00
C GLU A 649 7.29 14.41 0.40
N GLN A 650 7.61 15.31 1.30
CA GLN A 650 8.99 15.55 1.74
C GLN A 650 9.51 14.45 2.69
N ARG A 651 8.71 14.03 3.67
CA ARG A 651 9.07 12.97 4.63
C ARG A 651 9.37 11.64 3.97
N LEU A 652 8.61 11.27 2.94
CA LEU A 652 8.74 9.98 2.24
C LEU A 652 9.62 10.07 1.00
N SER A 653 9.97 11.27 0.52
CA SER A 653 10.59 11.55 -0.78
C SER A 653 9.72 11.04 -1.93
N PHE A 654 8.42 11.26 -1.82
CA PHE A 654 7.41 10.93 -2.81
C PHE A 654 7.03 12.16 -3.64
N THR A 655 6.13 11.99 -4.62
CA THR A 655 5.62 13.08 -5.45
C THR A 655 4.09 13.13 -5.37
N ILE A 656 3.52 14.33 -5.24
CA ILE A 656 2.07 14.52 -5.35
C ILE A 656 1.67 14.23 -6.80
N GLU A 657 0.68 13.38 -7.01
CA GLU A 657 0.19 12.99 -8.32
C GLU A 657 -0.47 14.18 -9.04
N GLU A 658 -0.32 14.25 -10.37
CA GLU A 658 -0.70 15.41 -11.19
C GLU A 658 -2.16 15.84 -11.02
N ASN A 659 -3.13 14.91 -11.13
CA ASN A 659 -4.54 15.24 -10.90
C ASN A 659 -4.83 15.66 -9.46
N THR A 660 -4.06 15.13 -8.49
CA THR A 660 -4.16 15.53 -7.08
C THR A 660 -3.62 16.94 -6.88
N ALA A 661 -2.52 17.30 -7.56
CA ALA A 661 -1.94 18.64 -7.49
C ALA A 661 -2.89 19.70 -8.08
N GLU A 662 -3.55 19.40 -9.20
CA GLU A 662 -4.55 20.29 -9.80
C GLU A 662 -5.72 20.65 -8.86
N LEU A 663 -6.10 19.75 -7.95
CA LEU A 663 -7.15 20.00 -6.96
C LEU A 663 -6.74 20.97 -5.85
N ILE A 664 -5.45 21.25 -5.69
CA ILE A 664 -4.94 22.15 -4.64
C ILE A 664 -5.38 23.60 -4.90
N ASP A 665 -5.26 24.06 -6.14
CA ASP A 665 -5.58 25.47 -6.52
C ASP A 665 -7.02 25.81 -6.18
N ASP A 666 -7.97 24.92 -6.44
CA ASP A 666 -9.39 25.10 -6.13
C ASP A 666 -9.67 25.12 -4.62
N ALA A 667 -8.86 24.43 -3.83
CA ALA A 667 -9.06 24.26 -2.40
C ALA A 667 -8.29 25.29 -1.54
N LEU A 668 -7.23 25.93 -2.07
CA LEU A 668 -6.43 26.93 -1.34
C LEU A 668 -7.29 28.03 -0.70
N PRO A 669 -8.27 28.66 -1.37
CA PRO A 669 -9.10 29.71 -0.77
C PRO A 669 -9.92 29.24 0.43
N LEU A 670 -10.16 27.92 0.54
CA LEU A 670 -10.91 27.34 1.64
C LEU A 670 -10.08 27.25 2.94
N LEU A 671 -8.76 27.40 2.88
CA LEU A 671 -7.94 27.54 4.06
C LEU A 671 -8.40 28.68 4.96
N ASP A 672 -8.97 29.76 4.41
CA ASP A 672 -9.52 30.86 5.18
C ASP A 672 -10.63 30.45 6.14
N ARG A 673 -11.37 29.38 5.81
CA ARG A 673 -12.48 28.86 6.60
C ARG A 673 -12.01 27.85 7.67
N VAL A 674 -10.76 27.39 7.60
CA VAL A 674 -10.20 26.46 8.59
C VAL A 674 -9.76 27.24 9.84
N SER A 675 -9.99 26.65 11.02
CA SER A 675 -9.54 27.28 12.27
C SER A 675 -8.01 27.43 12.31
N GLY A 676 -7.57 28.58 12.88
CA GLY A 676 -6.14 28.88 12.98
C GLY A 676 -5.36 27.84 13.79
N GLU A 677 -5.99 27.21 14.79
CA GLU A 677 -5.35 26.13 15.55
C GLU A 677 -5.03 24.91 14.70
N ARG A 678 -5.93 24.52 13.79
CA ARG A 678 -5.71 23.35 12.92
C ARG A 678 -4.57 23.63 11.94
N ILE A 679 -4.55 24.80 11.31
CA ILE A 679 -3.46 25.19 10.39
C ILE A 679 -2.14 25.25 11.15
N ARG A 680 -2.10 25.90 12.33
CA ARG A 680 -0.91 25.97 13.17
C ARG A 680 -0.39 24.57 13.51
N SER A 681 -1.27 23.65 13.90
CA SER A 681 -0.87 22.28 14.24
C SER A 681 -0.16 21.58 13.09
N GLU A 682 -0.64 21.71 11.85
CA GLU A 682 0.03 21.12 10.68
C GLU A 682 1.35 21.81 10.34
N ILE A 683 1.43 23.15 10.50
CA ILE A 683 2.70 23.89 10.34
C ILE A 683 3.70 23.46 11.42
N GLU A 684 3.30 23.33 12.67
CA GLU A 684 4.17 22.86 13.76
C GLU A 684 4.67 21.44 13.52
N LEU A 685 3.83 20.55 12.94
CA LEU A 685 4.24 19.21 12.52
C LEU A 685 5.24 19.26 11.35
N SER A 686 5.02 20.15 10.38
CA SER A 686 5.93 20.40 9.26
C SER A 686 7.31 20.88 9.72
N LEU A 687 7.35 21.77 10.71
CA LEU A 687 8.59 22.28 11.31
C LEU A 687 9.33 21.24 12.18
N ARG A 688 8.71 20.12 12.53
CA ARG A 688 9.33 18.98 13.24
C ARG A 688 9.90 17.91 12.29
N GLU A 689 9.63 17.99 10.99
CA GLU A 689 10.18 17.03 10.03
C GLU A 689 11.72 17.12 9.99
N ALA A 690 12.36 16.08 9.47
CA ALA A 690 13.83 15.98 9.41
C ALA A 690 14.45 17.12 8.55
N ASP A 691 13.73 17.58 7.53
CA ASP A 691 14.13 18.70 6.67
C ASP A 691 12.99 19.73 6.56
N PRO A 692 12.80 20.57 7.57
CA PRO A 692 11.72 21.55 7.56
C PRO A 692 11.87 22.61 6.46
N VAL A 693 13.08 22.84 5.95
CA VAL A 693 13.33 23.80 4.85
C VAL A 693 12.57 23.39 3.62
N LYS A 694 12.71 22.14 3.16
CA LYS A 694 12.02 21.63 1.98
C LYS A 694 10.51 21.67 2.10
N VAL A 695 10.01 21.39 3.30
CA VAL A 695 8.56 21.45 3.56
C VAL A 695 8.05 22.88 3.42
N MET A 696 8.76 23.86 4.00
CA MET A 696 8.35 25.25 3.94
C MET A 696 8.49 25.86 2.53
N GLU A 697 9.54 25.52 1.79
CA GLU A 697 9.71 25.88 0.38
C GLU A 697 8.54 25.36 -0.45
N ARG A 698 8.18 24.10 -0.27
CA ARG A 698 7.08 23.48 -1.02
C ARG A 698 5.72 24.06 -0.67
N LEU A 699 5.46 24.41 0.58
CA LEU A 699 4.25 25.11 1.00
C LEU A 699 4.13 26.49 0.34
N ASP A 700 5.24 27.20 0.19
CA ASP A 700 5.27 28.50 -0.49
C ASP A 700 5.04 28.37 -2.00
N GLU A 701 5.71 27.42 -2.66
CA GLU A 701 5.51 27.10 -4.09
C GLU A 701 4.04 26.81 -4.43
N LEU A 702 3.34 26.11 -3.53
CA LEU A 702 1.91 25.79 -3.70
C LEU A 702 0.98 26.94 -3.25
N GLY A 703 1.51 28.11 -2.87
CA GLY A 703 0.71 29.29 -2.51
C GLY A 703 0.06 29.24 -1.13
N VAL A 704 0.36 28.25 -0.28
CA VAL A 704 -0.23 28.12 1.07
C VAL A 704 0.16 29.32 1.95
N MET A 705 1.40 29.81 1.85
CA MET A 705 1.84 30.96 2.64
C MET A 705 1.12 32.25 2.23
N ALA A 706 1.01 32.51 0.94
CA ALA A 706 0.31 33.66 0.40
C ALA A 706 -1.18 33.67 0.79
N GLN A 707 -1.80 32.49 0.91
CA GLN A 707 -3.19 32.36 1.38
C GLN A 707 -3.34 32.69 2.87
N LEU A 708 -2.32 32.46 3.70
CA LEU A 708 -2.36 32.86 5.11
C LEU A 708 -2.22 34.37 5.27
N HIS A 709 -1.33 35.00 4.50
CA HIS A 709 -1.16 36.44 4.43
C HIS A 709 -0.45 36.83 3.12
N PRO A 710 -0.91 37.87 2.37
CA PRO A 710 -0.37 38.21 1.05
C PRO A 710 1.13 38.52 1.00
N GLN A 711 1.70 38.97 2.13
CA GLN A 711 3.14 39.28 2.25
C GLN A 711 3.94 38.10 2.83
N LEU A 712 3.29 36.99 3.19
CA LEU A 712 3.99 35.84 3.76
C LEU A 712 4.50 34.97 2.62
N CYS A 713 5.80 34.76 2.60
CA CYS A 713 6.49 33.89 1.65
C CYS A 713 7.64 33.17 2.36
N TRP A 714 8.21 32.19 1.72
CA TRP A 714 9.47 31.61 2.18
C TRP A 714 10.65 32.54 1.83
N ASN A 715 11.44 32.94 2.84
CA ASN A 715 12.64 33.72 2.60
C ASN A 715 13.86 32.79 2.61
N PRO A 716 14.60 32.63 1.49
CA PRO A 716 15.79 31.78 1.43
C PRO A 716 16.90 32.19 2.43
N GLU A 717 16.90 33.44 2.91
CA GLU A 717 17.84 33.89 3.93
C GLU A 717 17.62 33.19 5.30
N THR A 718 16.46 32.57 5.51
CA THR A 718 16.17 31.77 6.72
C THR A 718 16.78 30.36 6.66
N ILE A 719 17.21 29.86 5.51
CA ILE A 719 17.79 28.50 5.34
C ILE A 719 19.00 28.28 6.27
N PRO A 720 20.02 29.17 6.30
CA PRO A 720 21.15 29.01 7.20
C PRO A 720 20.73 29.01 8.68
N ILE A 721 19.69 29.79 9.02
CA ILE A 721 19.17 29.87 10.38
C ILE A 721 18.54 28.55 10.78
N PHE A 722 17.66 28.01 9.95
CA PHE A 722 17.02 26.71 10.16
C PHE A 722 18.02 25.57 10.34
N LYS A 723 19.10 25.56 9.56
CA LYS A 723 20.16 24.53 9.67
C LYS A 723 20.95 24.64 10.98
N ARG A 724 21.14 25.86 11.52
CA ARG A 724 21.87 26.07 12.78
C ARG A 724 21.02 25.80 14.04
N ILE A 725 19.69 25.88 13.98
CA ILE A 725 18.83 25.70 15.15
C ILE A 725 19.16 24.41 15.93
N PRO A 726 19.35 23.22 15.33
CA PRO A 726 19.66 21.99 16.07
C PRO A 726 21.03 22.01 16.76
N GLU A 727 22.00 22.84 16.27
CA GLU A 727 23.34 22.90 16.82
C GLU A 727 23.36 23.47 18.26
N TYR A 728 22.38 24.30 18.59
CA TYR A 728 22.24 24.89 19.93
C TYR A 728 21.84 23.84 21.00
N ALA A 729 21.41 22.66 20.63
CA ALA A 729 21.08 21.58 21.57
C ALA A 729 22.31 21.14 22.39
N GLY A 730 23.50 21.16 21.79
CA GLY A 730 24.77 20.84 22.44
C GLY A 730 25.63 22.04 22.86
N ASP A 731 25.11 23.26 22.70
CA ASP A 731 25.85 24.46 23.02
C ASP A 731 26.03 24.63 24.54
N SER A 732 27.24 24.93 24.98
CA SER A 732 27.58 25.04 26.40
C SER A 732 26.94 26.24 27.11
N LEU A 733 26.60 27.29 26.36
CA LEU A 733 26.01 28.52 26.90
C LEU A 733 24.49 28.55 26.74
N TRP A 734 24.03 28.10 25.57
CA TRP A 734 22.63 28.24 25.17
C TRP A 734 21.80 26.93 25.29
N GLY A 735 22.45 25.80 25.53
CA GLY A 735 21.78 24.48 25.53
C GLY A 735 20.63 24.36 26.53
N ASP A 736 20.81 24.81 27.76
CA ASP A 736 19.76 24.81 28.79
C ASP A 736 18.56 25.67 28.38
N ILE A 737 18.82 26.83 27.77
CA ILE A 737 17.79 27.74 27.27
C ILE A 737 17.06 27.09 26.09
N TYR A 738 17.79 26.44 25.19
CA TYR A 738 17.25 25.72 24.07
C TYR A 738 16.25 24.61 24.51
N HIS A 739 16.68 23.79 25.47
CA HIS A 739 15.83 22.69 25.98
C HIS A 739 14.64 23.16 26.84
N SER A 740 14.65 24.45 27.31
CA SER A 740 13.53 25.02 28.06
C SER A 740 12.25 25.23 27.21
N SER A 741 12.35 25.13 25.89
CA SER A 741 11.25 25.37 24.96
C SER A 741 11.23 24.29 23.86
N PRO A 742 10.05 23.93 23.28
CA PRO A 742 10.02 23.05 22.14
C PRO A 742 10.80 23.64 20.95
N VAL A 743 11.58 22.80 20.25
CA VAL A 743 12.38 23.23 19.09
C VAL A 743 11.56 23.94 18.01
N VAL A 744 10.30 23.50 17.85
CA VAL A 744 9.35 24.10 16.89
C VAL A 744 9.12 25.60 17.13
N PHE A 745 9.27 26.07 18.38
CA PHE A 745 9.19 27.48 18.70
C PHE A 745 10.26 28.27 17.95
N TYR A 746 11.51 27.81 17.97
CA TYR A 746 12.63 28.50 17.32
C TYR A 746 12.50 28.54 15.81
N TYR A 747 12.06 27.40 15.18
CA TYR A 747 11.74 27.36 13.74
C TYR A 747 10.63 28.34 13.37
N PHE A 748 9.56 28.38 14.17
CA PHE A 748 8.42 29.26 13.95
C PHE A 748 8.82 30.72 14.09
N ALA A 749 9.61 31.04 15.10
CA ALA A 749 10.13 32.38 15.32
C ALA A 749 11.10 32.85 14.22
N ALA A 750 12.04 31.98 13.82
CA ALA A 750 12.96 32.24 12.72
C ALA A 750 12.24 32.46 11.37
N TRP A 751 11.16 31.67 11.11
CA TRP A 751 10.35 31.88 9.92
C TRP A 751 9.68 33.23 9.85
N LEU A 752 9.14 33.74 10.99
CA LEU A 752 8.41 34.99 11.03
C LEU A 752 9.30 36.22 11.26
N ALA A 753 10.52 36.04 11.74
CA ALA A 753 11.43 37.14 12.07
C ALA A 753 11.69 38.18 10.95
N PRO A 754 11.84 37.75 9.66
CA PRO A 754 12.09 38.70 8.57
C PRO A 754 10.93 39.64 8.25
N PHE A 755 9.71 39.34 8.70
CA PHE A 755 8.52 40.14 8.38
C PHE A 755 8.32 41.30 9.36
N SER A 756 7.61 42.34 8.88
CA SER A 756 7.29 43.50 9.72
C SER A 756 6.41 43.10 10.92
N ARG A 757 6.44 43.92 11.95
CA ARG A 757 5.63 43.72 13.17
C ARG A 757 4.15 43.50 12.83
N SER A 758 3.58 44.30 11.91
CA SER A 758 2.18 44.18 11.51
C SER A 758 1.85 42.81 10.87
N VAL A 759 2.74 42.32 10.03
CA VAL A 759 2.56 40.97 9.40
C VAL A 759 2.62 39.87 10.46
N ARG A 760 3.60 39.97 11.38
CA ARG A 760 3.74 39.00 12.49
C ARG A 760 2.49 38.95 13.38
N GLU A 761 1.94 40.11 13.74
CA GLU A 761 0.74 40.24 14.56
C GLU A 761 -0.50 39.63 13.84
N VAL A 762 -0.67 39.91 12.54
CA VAL A 762 -1.78 39.39 11.73
C VAL A 762 -1.67 37.86 11.55
N VAL A 763 -0.49 37.36 11.19
CA VAL A 763 -0.24 35.92 11.00
C VAL A 763 -0.40 35.16 12.32
N ALA A 764 0.18 35.65 13.42
CA ALA A 764 0.05 35.07 14.75
C ALA A 764 -1.42 35.04 15.21
N GLY A 765 -2.16 36.12 14.96
CA GLY A 765 -3.60 36.20 15.22
C GLY A 765 -4.40 35.21 14.37
N ARG A 766 -4.12 35.09 13.06
CA ARG A 766 -4.72 34.14 12.16
C ARG A 766 -4.50 32.68 12.59
N LEU A 767 -3.27 32.35 13.01
CA LEU A 767 -2.88 31.02 13.47
C LEU A 767 -3.24 30.78 14.95
N ARG A 768 -3.83 31.75 15.64
CA ARG A 768 -4.16 31.68 17.07
C ARG A 768 -2.95 31.25 17.93
N VAL A 769 -1.84 31.91 17.69
CA VAL A 769 -0.60 31.68 18.45
C VAL A 769 -0.82 32.16 19.90
N ARG A 770 -0.24 31.46 20.86
CA ARG A 770 -0.33 31.87 22.28
C ARG A 770 0.28 33.25 22.50
N LYS A 771 -0.36 34.05 23.35
CA LYS A 771 0.10 35.41 23.64
C LYS A 771 1.60 35.49 24.02
N SER A 772 2.06 34.58 24.90
CA SER A 772 3.47 34.52 25.27
C SER A 772 4.43 34.32 24.11
N THR A 773 4.04 33.54 23.11
CA THR A 773 4.84 33.31 21.89
C THR A 773 4.82 34.55 20.98
N LEU A 774 3.67 35.22 20.89
CA LEU A 774 3.57 36.47 20.15
C LEU A 774 4.42 37.57 20.82
N ASP A 775 4.35 37.69 22.16
CA ASP A 775 5.17 38.66 22.92
C ASP A 775 6.67 38.45 22.63
N ASP A 776 7.15 37.19 22.66
CA ASP A 776 8.55 36.86 22.31
C ASP A 776 8.95 37.25 20.87
N LEU A 777 8.01 37.09 19.90
CA LEU A 777 8.24 37.50 18.51
C LEU A 777 8.31 39.02 18.37
N LEU A 778 7.57 39.78 19.19
CA LEU A 778 7.57 41.23 19.23
C LEU A 778 8.74 41.77 19.99
N ASP A 779 9.28 41.01 20.95
CA ASP A 779 10.49 41.35 21.68
C ASP A 779 11.72 41.47 20.76
N LEU A 780 11.73 40.78 19.62
CA LEU A 780 12.77 40.93 18.60
C LEU A 780 12.86 42.37 18.06
N ASP A 781 11.72 43.07 17.91
CA ASP A 781 11.70 44.49 17.48
C ASP A 781 12.24 45.41 18.55
N GLN A 782 11.89 45.15 19.83
CA GLN A 782 12.41 45.91 20.95
C GLN A 782 13.93 45.72 21.08
N LEU A 783 14.38 44.48 20.87
CA LEU A 783 15.78 44.11 20.90
C LEU A 783 16.55 44.85 19.80
N GLN A 784 16.06 44.80 18.56
CA GLN A 784 16.69 45.46 17.42
C GLN A 784 16.72 46.98 17.58
N SER A 785 15.59 47.59 17.96
CA SER A 785 15.51 49.06 18.15
C SER A 785 16.28 49.53 19.38
N GLY A 786 16.18 48.82 20.50
CA GLY A 786 16.82 49.17 21.75
C GLY A 786 18.35 49.02 21.69
N LEU A 787 18.85 47.92 21.18
CA LEU A 787 20.30 47.70 21.04
C LEU A 787 20.90 48.48 19.86
N GLY A 788 20.16 48.62 18.74
CA GLY A 788 20.62 49.38 17.57
C GLY A 788 20.80 50.89 17.84
N ALA A 789 20.18 51.41 18.89
CA ALA A 789 20.36 52.79 19.33
C ALA A 789 21.63 53.00 20.20
N LEU A 790 22.28 51.92 20.64
CA LEU A 790 23.46 51.95 21.48
C LEU A 790 24.75 51.99 20.63
N PRO A 791 25.77 52.78 21.06
CA PRO A 791 27.08 52.75 20.42
C PRO A 791 27.75 51.37 20.65
N PRO A 792 28.64 50.90 19.74
CA PRO A 792 29.33 49.63 19.88
C PRO A 792 30.04 49.38 21.20
N ASP A 793 30.59 50.48 21.79
CA ASP A 793 31.28 50.51 23.07
C ASP A 793 30.35 50.98 24.20
N GLY A 794 29.05 50.84 24.04
CA GLY A 794 28.06 51.26 25.02
C GLY A 794 28.23 50.57 26.37
N PRO A 795 27.93 51.27 27.50
CA PRO A 795 28.11 50.67 28.80
C PRO A 795 27.20 49.45 29.01
N PRO A 796 27.73 48.38 29.62
CA PRO A 796 26.97 47.13 29.88
C PRO A 796 25.64 47.37 30.59
N SER A 797 25.53 48.31 31.47
CA SER A 797 24.28 48.63 32.17
C SER A 797 23.14 49.03 31.25
N ARG A 798 23.41 49.70 30.13
CA ARG A 798 22.40 50.10 29.14
C ARG A 798 21.97 48.93 28.32
N VAL A 799 22.90 48.02 27.97
CA VAL A 799 22.58 46.77 27.28
C VAL A 799 21.69 45.86 28.16
N VAL A 800 22.11 45.71 29.44
CA VAL A 800 21.33 44.91 30.41
C VAL A 800 19.92 45.47 30.59
N ALA A 801 19.76 46.80 30.65
CA ALA A 801 18.45 47.43 30.79
C ALA A 801 17.49 47.10 29.61
N VAL A 802 18.01 46.84 28.40
CA VAL A 802 17.22 46.39 27.24
C VAL A 802 16.93 44.91 27.33
N LEU A 803 17.89 44.06 27.73
CA LEU A 803 17.79 42.60 27.69
C LEU A 803 17.05 41.99 28.90
N GLU A 804 17.17 42.61 30.10
CA GLU A 804 16.61 42.08 31.35
C GLU A 804 15.09 41.84 31.32
N PRO A 805 14.25 42.68 30.67
CA PRO A 805 12.80 42.43 30.59
C PRO A 805 12.41 41.28 29.66
N LEU A 806 13.31 40.84 28.77
CA LEU A 806 13.01 39.93 27.67
C LEU A 806 13.17 38.47 28.11
N ALA A 807 12.36 37.58 27.51
CA ALA A 807 12.47 36.14 27.77
C ALA A 807 13.78 35.58 27.18
N LEU A 808 14.46 34.71 27.93
CA LEU A 808 15.73 34.08 27.47
C LEU A 808 15.60 33.39 26.12
N ARG A 809 14.44 32.78 25.82
CA ARG A 809 14.17 32.14 24.53
C ARG A 809 14.08 33.18 23.39
N ALA A 810 13.59 34.39 23.64
CA ALA A 810 13.62 35.47 22.66
C ALA A 810 15.08 35.94 22.38
N LEU A 811 15.94 36.02 23.41
CA LEU A 811 17.36 36.30 23.25
C LEU A 811 18.08 35.22 22.45
N LEU A 812 17.79 33.95 22.72
CA LEU A 812 18.31 32.83 21.92
C LEU A 812 17.84 32.90 20.47
N THR A 813 16.55 33.22 20.23
CA THR A 813 16.03 33.43 18.87
C THR A 813 16.77 34.54 18.15
N ALA A 814 17.01 35.68 18.80
CA ALA A 814 17.79 36.81 18.27
C ALA A 814 19.23 36.39 17.91
N ARG A 815 19.85 35.54 18.75
CA ARG A 815 21.19 35.00 18.47
C ARG A 815 21.19 34.02 17.28
N MET A 816 20.13 33.18 17.13
CA MET A 816 19.96 32.28 16.01
C MET A 816 19.79 33.02 14.68
N ILE A 817 19.05 34.14 14.69
CA ILE A 817 18.79 34.98 13.51
C ILE A 817 20.06 35.72 13.08
N ASP A 818 21.05 35.85 13.96
CA ASP A 818 22.31 36.55 13.73
C ASP A 818 22.13 38.06 13.50
N MET A 819 21.89 38.78 14.59
CA MET A 819 21.67 40.23 14.55
C MET A 819 22.97 41.05 14.27
N GLY A 820 24.08 40.35 14.02
CA GLY A 820 25.37 40.93 13.73
C GLY A 820 26.09 41.45 14.99
N GLU A 821 27.35 41.89 14.81
CA GLU A 821 28.12 42.54 15.89
C GLU A 821 27.77 44.03 15.96
N PRO A 822 27.71 44.63 17.19
CA PRO A 822 28.10 44.05 18.49
C PRO A 822 26.98 43.28 19.22
N VAL A 823 25.78 43.15 18.63
CA VAL A 823 24.58 42.61 19.32
C VAL A 823 24.81 41.17 19.77
N ASN A 824 25.35 40.31 18.89
CA ASN A 824 25.61 38.91 19.22
C ASN A 824 26.56 38.76 20.42
N GLY A 825 27.64 39.57 20.47
CA GLY A 825 28.57 39.60 21.60
C GLY A 825 27.90 40.08 22.88
N TRP A 826 26.97 41.04 22.82
CA TRP A 826 26.21 41.50 23.99
C TRP A 826 25.25 40.42 24.51
N LEU A 827 24.56 39.67 23.62
CA LEU A 827 23.68 38.55 24.00
C LEU A 827 24.46 37.44 24.72
N GLU A 828 25.66 37.08 24.19
CA GLU A 828 26.53 36.07 24.81
C GLU A 828 27.03 36.53 26.18
N ARG A 829 27.53 37.77 26.29
CA ARG A 829 27.98 38.34 27.59
C ARG A 829 26.83 38.47 28.57
N TYR A 830 25.65 38.86 28.13
CA TYR A 830 24.49 38.92 29.01
C TYR A 830 24.16 37.56 29.61
N VAL A 831 24.10 36.50 28.79
CA VAL A 831 23.75 35.15 29.24
C VAL A 831 24.86 34.52 30.06
N SER A 832 26.14 34.76 29.75
CA SER A 832 27.28 34.17 30.46
C SER A 832 27.64 34.92 31.73
N GLU A 833 27.58 36.26 31.72
CA GLU A 833 28.16 37.10 32.76
C GLU A 833 27.13 38.06 33.36
N TRP A 834 26.61 39.00 32.59
CA TRP A 834 25.93 40.18 33.10
C TRP A 834 24.65 39.91 33.85
N ARG A 835 23.85 38.95 33.42
CA ARG A 835 22.61 38.54 34.11
C ARG A 835 22.85 37.95 35.49
N HIS A 836 24.09 37.54 35.80
CA HIS A 836 24.46 36.98 37.10
C HIS A 836 25.05 38.03 38.08
N VAL A 837 25.33 39.21 37.58
CA VAL A 837 25.82 40.31 38.43
C VAL A 837 24.74 40.73 39.44
N ARG A 838 25.09 40.78 40.70
CA ARG A 838 24.20 41.20 41.80
C ARG A 838 24.88 42.23 42.63
N THR A 839 24.08 43.15 43.18
CA THR A 839 24.53 44.06 44.21
C THR A 839 24.62 43.34 45.55
N VAL A 840 25.59 43.70 46.40
CA VAL A 840 25.62 43.22 47.80
C VAL A 840 24.60 43.97 48.61
N ILE A 841 24.39 45.26 48.31
CA ILE A 841 23.35 46.10 48.92
C ILE A 841 21.95 45.59 48.49
N THR A 842 21.10 45.47 49.47
CA THR A 842 19.72 44.97 49.32
C THR A 842 18.68 45.99 49.74
N GLY A 843 17.39 45.65 49.56
CA GLY A 843 16.28 46.48 50.06
C GLY A 843 16.26 46.60 51.58
N ASP A 844 16.83 45.66 52.31
CA ASP A 844 16.91 45.71 53.77
C ASP A 844 17.98 46.73 54.22
N ASP A 845 19.09 46.90 53.51
CA ASP A 845 20.10 47.90 53.74
C ASP A 845 19.55 49.34 53.55
N LEU A 846 18.68 49.49 52.51
CA LEU A 846 17.96 50.75 52.25
C LEU A 846 16.98 51.10 53.39
N ARG A 847 16.33 50.09 53.93
CA ARG A 847 15.47 50.27 55.12
C ARG A 847 16.28 50.63 56.35
N ALA A 848 17.41 49.97 56.59
CA ALA A 848 18.31 50.26 57.71
C ALA A 848 18.88 51.66 57.64
N ALA A 849 19.07 52.16 56.39
CA ALA A 849 19.50 53.51 56.11
C ALA A 849 18.41 54.65 56.35
N GLY A 850 17.17 54.17 56.70
CA GLY A 850 16.08 55.09 57.03
C GLY A 850 15.21 55.53 55.85
N LEU A 851 15.41 54.99 54.66
CA LEU A 851 14.62 55.36 53.51
C LEU A 851 13.25 54.61 53.57
N PRO A 852 12.12 55.28 53.29
CA PRO A 852 10.83 54.62 53.22
C PRO A 852 10.75 53.74 51.94
N PRO A 853 10.10 52.48 51.98
CA PRO A 853 9.88 51.64 50.79
C PRO A 853 9.14 52.42 49.70
N GLY A 854 9.74 52.49 48.52
CA GLY A 854 9.17 53.25 47.42
C GLY A 854 10.06 53.32 46.17
N PRO A 855 9.73 54.13 45.15
CA PRO A 855 10.46 54.23 43.89
C PRO A 855 11.99 54.61 44.08
N ALA A 856 12.39 55.22 45.17
CA ALA A 856 13.81 55.52 45.54
C ALA A 856 14.61 54.18 45.65
N TYR A 857 14.03 53.11 46.22
CA TYR A 857 14.71 51.85 46.35
C TYR A 857 15.10 51.28 44.93
N THR A 858 14.20 51.38 44.01
CA THR A 858 14.43 50.86 42.63
C THR A 858 15.50 51.73 41.93
N ARG A 859 15.48 53.07 42.11
CA ARG A 859 16.45 53.92 41.50
C ARG A 859 17.87 53.71 42.10
N ILE A 860 18.01 53.60 43.41
CA ILE A 860 19.30 53.37 44.07
C ILE A 860 19.86 52.00 43.70
N LEU A 861 19.05 50.89 43.81
CA LEU A 861 19.49 49.51 43.45
C LEU A 861 19.87 49.43 42.00
N LYS A 862 19.10 50.01 41.07
CA LYS A 862 19.43 50.04 39.64
C LYS A 862 20.72 50.85 39.38
N ARG A 863 20.97 51.96 40.08
CA ARG A 863 22.19 52.76 39.92
C ARG A 863 23.41 52.00 40.46
N LEU A 864 23.30 51.27 41.55
CA LEU A 864 24.34 50.39 42.08
C LEU A 864 24.68 49.31 41.19
N LEU A 865 23.63 48.57 40.62
CA LEU A 865 23.81 47.55 39.66
C LEU A 865 24.49 48.07 38.38
N ALA A 866 24.07 49.26 37.89
CA ALA A 866 24.66 49.87 36.73
C ALA A 866 26.16 50.18 36.95
N ALA A 867 26.49 50.74 38.08
CA ALA A 867 27.88 51.05 38.42
C ALA A 867 28.75 49.78 38.48
N ARG A 868 28.16 48.62 38.91
CA ARG A 868 28.88 47.35 38.99
C ARG A 868 29.07 46.74 37.62
N LEU A 869 28.04 46.80 36.78
CA LEU A 869 28.09 46.35 35.40
C LEU A 869 29.08 47.14 34.55
N ASP A 870 29.11 48.44 34.74
CA ASP A 870 29.96 49.36 33.97
C ASP A 870 31.42 49.46 34.53
N GLY A 871 31.71 48.73 35.62
CA GLY A 871 33.04 48.72 36.25
C GLY A 871 33.41 49.97 36.99
N GLU A 872 32.43 50.83 37.30
CA GLU A 872 32.67 52.05 38.14
C GLU A 872 32.98 51.62 39.56
N ILE A 873 32.50 50.52 40.05
CA ILE A 873 32.76 49.94 41.36
C ILE A 873 33.17 48.44 41.14
N SER A 874 34.27 48.06 41.88
CA SER A 874 34.88 46.72 41.74
C SER A 874 34.68 45.83 42.97
N ASP A 875 34.50 46.45 44.14
CA ASP A 875 34.40 45.73 45.39
C ASP A 875 33.24 46.22 46.28
N GLN A 876 33.03 45.53 47.40
CA GLN A 876 31.94 45.80 48.35
C GLN A 876 32.12 47.19 49.05
N SER A 877 33.37 47.66 49.23
CA SER A 877 33.65 48.93 49.89
C SER A 877 33.24 50.13 49.01
N GLU A 878 33.58 50.01 47.71
CA GLU A 878 33.20 51.01 46.69
C GLU A 878 31.66 51.04 46.50
N GLU A 879 31.03 49.85 46.51
CA GLU A 879 29.57 49.77 46.45
C GLU A 879 28.89 50.45 47.63
N ARG A 880 29.43 50.22 48.82
CA ARG A 880 28.93 50.92 50.08
C ARG A 880 29.10 52.40 50.05
N ALA A 881 30.25 52.91 49.61
CA ALA A 881 30.52 54.36 49.48
C ALA A 881 29.55 55.02 48.47
N LEU A 882 29.31 54.35 47.30
CA LEU A 882 28.35 54.90 46.35
C LEU A 882 26.92 54.82 46.92
N PHE A 883 26.57 53.78 47.65
CA PHE A 883 25.29 53.64 48.34
C PHE A 883 25.05 54.78 49.32
N GLU A 884 25.97 55.08 50.21
CA GLU A 884 25.90 56.19 51.18
C GLU A 884 25.70 57.55 50.49
N SER A 885 26.40 57.76 49.38
CA SER A 885 26.23 58.95 48.53
C SER A 885 24.83 59.07 47.93
N LEU A 886 24.27 57.92 47.40
CA LEU A 886 22.95 57.91 46.79
C LEU A 886 21.85 58.13 47.85
N VAL A 887 21.98 57.53 49.03
CA VAL A 887 21.08 57.76 50.17
C VAL A 887 21.08 59.20 50.62
N ALA A 888 22.26 59.81 50.76
CA ALA A 888 22.36 61.17 51.10
C ALA A 888 21.66 62.12 50.11
N ASN A 889 21.81 61.89 48.83
CA ASN A 889 21.12 62.64 47.76
C ASN A 889 19.60 62.50 47.72
N GLU A 890 19.06 61.38 48.17
CA GLU A 890 17.61 61.15 48.26
C GLU A 890 16.97 61.69 49.54
N THR A 891 17.79 61.90 50.57
CA THR A 891 17.38 62.53 51.88
C THR A 891 17.57 64.02 51.96
N ALA A 892 18.38 64.60 51.08
CA ALA A 892 18.57 66.06 50.91
C ALA A 892 17.46 66.61 49.98
#